data_e843f6c665cd091a84cb783d6dd62743
#
_entry.id   e843f6c665cd091a84cb783d6dd62743
#
_cell.length_a   1.000
_cell.length_b   1.000
_cell.length_c   1.000
_cell.angle_alpha   90.00
_cell.angle_beta   90.00
_cell.angle_gamma   90.00
#
_symmetry.space_group_name_H-M   'P 1'
#
loop_
_entity.id
_entity.type
_entity.pdbx_description
1 polymer ?
#
loop_
_entity_poly.entity_id
_entity_poly.type
_entity_poly.pdbx_seq_one_letter_code
_entity_poly.pdbx_strand_id
1 'polypeptide(L)'
;MPNGNLTQAKKAKNDEFYTQLSDIEKELYHYRDFFRGKVVFCNCDDPEYSNFWKYFQMNFIFLGLKKLISTHYEPGGQSYKMEIVSADLPSGQIGIPDYVKTPLEGDGDFRSEECIEILKEVDVVVTNPPFSCYSSDTEVKTNHGWKLFKNVDIDSDLILSLNPITSEVEYVKAKEKLIRPVQGKLYHYHNRSMDLLVTDNHNMPVWNKEKEFCRFVRADELKPSHCLKLRGFYYTGEGGSGKTFTIPSVVQKERYSRREVMVPEKVIRLEDWLEFLGFWLADGYWRDGKNTQGNPRYTVGIKQREENEEYVMDLFHRIGFDAKVHRNKTGNHNYEVYSKQLWTALQPYGKAKDKYIPDCFLELEKTYLERLLHGYEMGDGQCKPGYIMYSSASKRLIENLQELALKVYGVLGQIRLQEIKARGNIYPCWYMRICTSETPHLVAKYGKPEKVPYDDNVYCLTLEKNHIMLVRRNDRAAWSGNCFREYVAQLVEYDKKFIIIGNINAITYKEFFPLLKDDKVWIGYKFNGKPMVFRVPDDYPLKGTVNHVDEHGHKYIGVGGTCWFTNVDNEKRHTPMDLYMHYYGNEDLYPKYDNYDAINVDKTCEIPEDYDGVMGVPITFLGKYCPEQFEIVGLDRYTVPSEYLVGGRVAINGKPKYARILIRRR
;
A
#
# COMPACT_ATOMS: atom_id res chain seq x y z
N MET A 1 -43.58 -16.73 -15.94
CA MET A 1 -42.28 -17.13 -15.41
C MET A 1 -41.35 -15.93 -15.56
N PRO A 2 -40.82 -15.35 -14.50
CA PRO A 2 -39.90 -14.20 -14.63
C PRO A 2 -38.54 -14.70 -15.13
N ASN A 3 -37.99 -13.98 -16.08
CA ASN A 3 -36.74 -14.25 -16.80
C ASN A 3 -35.55 -14.53 -15.87
N GLY A 4 -35.22 -15.80 -15.64
CA GLY A 4 -34.04 -16.24 -14.91
C GLY A 4 -32.70 -15.78 -15.54
N ASN A 5 -32.70 -15.52 -16.84
CA ASN A 5 -31.51 -15.07 -17.58
C ASN A 5 -31.14 -13.60 -17.27
N LEU A 6 -32.13 -12.73 -17.01
CA LEU A 6 -31.82 -11.33 -16.62
C LEU A 6 -31.27 -11.24 -15.19
N THR A 7 -31.67 -12.13 -14.31
CA THR A 7 -31.21 -12.20 -12.92
C THR A 7 -29.77 -12.78 -12.84
N GLN A 8 -29.44 -13.74 -13.73
CA GLN A 8 -28.06 -14.27 -13.84
C GLN A 8 -27.10 -13.24 -14.49
N ALA A 9 -27.55 -12.54 -15.53
CA ALA A 9 -26.76 -11.47 -16.14
C ALA A 9 -26.50 -10.30 -15.18
N LYS A 10 -27.50 -9.94 -14.36
CA LYS A 10 -27.30 -8.92 -13.29
C LYS A 10 -26.31 -9.38 -12.20
N LYS A 11 -26.26 -10.67 -11.89
CA LYS A 11 -25.32 -11.21 -10.88
C LYS A 11 -23.88 -11.29 -11.38
N ALA A 12 -23.64 -11.43 -12.68
CA ALA A 12 -22.31 -11.56 -13.26
C ALA A 12 -21.53 -10.24 -13.40
N LYS A 13 -22.14 -9.07 -13.16
CA LYS A 13 -21.57 -7.76 -13.45
C LYS A 13 -21.60 -6.79 -12.25
N ASN A 14 -21.47 -7.30 -11.06
CA ASN A 14 -21.58 -6.51 -9.82
C ASN A 14 -20.27 -5.83 -9.37
N ASP A 15 -19.24 -5.75 -10.22
CA ASP A 15 -17.89 -5.31 -9.83
C ASP A 15 -17.45 -3.94 -10.40
N GLU A 16 -18.30 -3.27 -11.20
CA GLU A 16 -17.96 -1.99 -11.79
C GLU A 16 -18.56 -0.80 -11.02
N PHE A 17 -17.72 0.22 -10.77
CA PHE A 17 -18.19 1.55 -10.32
C PHE A 17 -18.68 2.31 -11.56
N TYR A 18 -20.00 2.33 -11.76
CA TYR A 18 -20.56 3.03 -12.89
C TYR A 18 -20.52 4.54 -12.68
N THR A 19 -19.72 5.21 -13.48
CA THR A 19 -19.71 6.67 -13.55
C THR A 19 -21.09 7.16 -13.94
N GLN A 20 -21.63 8.15 -13.21
CA GLN A 20 -22.96 8.68 -13.49
C GLN A 20 -23.00 9.39 -14.83
N LEU A 21 -24.03 9.14 -15.65
CA LEU A 21 -24.21 9.80 -16.93
C LEU A 21 -24.16 11.32 -16.79
N SER A 22 -24.77 11.86 -15.73
CA SER A 22 -24.76 13.31 -15.43
C SER A 22 -23.37 13.88 -15.17
N ASP A 23 -22.43 13.10 -14.63
CA ASP A 23 -21.07 13.55 -14.38
C ASP A 23 -20.23 13.48 -15.68
N ILE A 24 -20.48 12.47 -16.53
CA ILE A 24 -19.93 12.36 -17.87
C ILE A 24 -20.40 13.55 -18.71
N GLU A 25 -21.71 13.82 -18.74
CA GLU A 25 -22.29 14.95 -19.49
C GLU A 25 -21.70 16.28 -19.06
N LYS A 26 -21.62 16.54 -17.74
CA LYS A 26 -21.05 17.78 -17.20
C LYS A 26 -19.60 18.00 -17.60
N GLU A 27 -18.79 16.95 -17.62
CA GLU A 27 -17.38 17.05 -18.01
C GLU A 27 -17.24 17.17 -19.52
N LEU A 28 -17.82 16.23 -20.29
CA LEU A 28 -17.62 16.13 -21.74
C LEU A 28 -18.30 17.27 -22.50
N TYR A 29 -19.28 17.95 -21.91
CA TYR A 29 -19.87 19.17 -22.46
C TYR A 29 -18.83 20.21 -22.90
N HIS A 30 -17.75 20.34 -22.15
CA HIS A 30 -16.68 21.32 -22.38
C HIS A 30 -15.69 20.93 -23.48
N TYR A 31 -15.80 19.72 -24.03
CA TYR A 31 -14.95 19.20 -25.10
C TYR A 31 -15.73 18.88 -26.38
N ARG A 32 -16.98 19.32 -26.51
CA ARG A 32 -17.87 18.93 -27.61
C ARG A 32 -17.29 19.23 -29.01
N ASP A 33 -16.71 20.39 -29.18
CA ASP A 33 -16.16 20.79 -30.49
C ASP A 33 -14.91 19.99 -30.87
N PHE A 34 -14.18 19.53 -29.87
CA PHE A 34 -13.02 18.63 -30.06
C PHE A 34 -13.43 17.28 -30.66
N PHE A 35 -14.61 16.75 -30.33
CA PHE A 35 -15.04 15.44 -30.80
C PHE A 35 -15.45 15.40 -32.28
N ARG A 36 -15.67 16.53 -32.91
CA ARG A 36 -16.13 16.59 -34.30
C ARG A 36 -15.13 15.91 -35.25
N GLY A 37 -15.60 14.91 -36.01
CA GLY A 37 -14.80 14.14 -36.96
C GLY A 37 -13.80 13.16 -36.31
N LYS A 38 -13.88 12.94 -34.98
CA LYS A 38 -12.96 12.09 -34.23
C LYS A 38 -13.43 10.64 -34.10
N VAL A 39 -12.48 9.75 -33.95
CA VAL A 39 -12.69 8.36 -33.54
C VAL A 39 -12.50 8.27 -32.03
N VAL A 40 -13.58 7.94 -31.31
CA VAL A 40 -13.61 7.82 -29.85
C VAL A 40 -13.52 6.36 -29.45
N PHE A 41 -12.72 6.06 -28.44
CA PHE A 41 -12.55 4.73 -27.88
C PHE A 41 -12.89 4.70 -26.38
N CYS A 42 -13.88 3.91 -26.00
CA CYS A 42 -14.23 3.58 -24.61
C CYS A 42 -13.63 2.21 -24.28
N ASN A 43 -12.37 2.22 -23.84
CA ASN A 43 -11.62 0.99 -23.61
C ASN A 43 -11.95 0.35 -22.27
N CYS A 44 -12.07 -0.98 -22.21
CA CYS A 44 -12.37 -1.79 -21.01
C CYS A 44 -13.66 -1.37 -20.28
N ASP A 45 -14.61 -0.82 -20.99
CA ASP A 45 -15.84 -0.26 -20.49
C ASP A 45 -17.00 -1.00 -21.16
N ASP A 46 -17.63 -1.94 -20.47
CA ASP A 46 -18.68 -2.79 -21.06
C ASP A 46 -19.80 -1.95 -21.72
N PRO A 47 -19.88 -1.93 -23.06
CA PRO A 47 -20.79 -1.05 -23.78
C PRO A 47 -22.26 -1.32 -23.50
N GLU A 48 -22.65 -2.51 -23.05
CA GLU A 48 -24.05 -2.82 -22.71
C GLU A 48 -24.50 -2.09 -21.42
N TYR A 49 -23.57 -1.78 -20.52
CA TYR A 49 -23.84 -1.16 -19.21
C TYR A 49 -23.24 0.23 -19.07
N SER A 50 -22.15 0.51 -19.78
CA SER A 50 -21.40 1.74 -19.68
C SER A 50 -22.22 2.98 -19.97
N ASN A 51 -22.09 3.98 -19.09
CA ASN A 51 -22.63 5.30 -19.34
C ASN A 51 -21.75 6.12 -20.30
N PHE A 52 -20.48 5.77 -20.51
CA PHE A 52 -19.63 6.39 -21.55
C PHE A 52 -20.13 6.00 -22.92
N TRP A 53 -20.34 4.69 -23.18
CA TRP A 53 -20.93 4.24 -24.43
C TRP A 53 -22.27 4.90 -24.69
N LYS A 54 -23.18 4.90 -23.70
CA LYS A 54 -24.53 5.50 -23.82
C LYS A 54 -24.44 6.98 -24.16
N TYR A 55 -23.55 7.73 -23.47
CA TYR A 55 -23.36 9.14 -23.76
C TYR A 55 -22.96 9.38 -25.22
N PHE A 56 -21.93 8.69 -25.69
CA PHE A 56 -21.44 8.90 -27.05
C PHE A 56 -22.40 8.35 -28.12
N GLN A 57 -23.09 7.25 -27.86
CA GLN A 57 -24.12 6.72 -28.78
C GLN A 57 -25.28 7.70 -28.91
N MET A 58 -25.85 8.19 -27.81
CA MET A 58 -26.94 9.17 -27.84
C MET A 58 -26.57 10.49 -28.51
N ASN A 59 -25.32 10.90 -28.35
CA ASN A 59 -24.81 12.17 -28.88
C ASN A 59 -23.97 12.00 -30.16
N PHE A 60 -23.93 10.82 -30.78
CA PHE A 60 -23.05 10.49 -31.90
C PHE A 60 -23.16 11.48 -33.04
N ILE A 61 -24.38 11.74 -33.53
CA ILE A 61 -24.68 12.65 -34.62
C ILE A 61 -24.46 14.10 -34.19
N PHE A 62 -24.91 14.46 -32.98
CA PHE A 62 -24.75 15.82 -32.46
C PHE A 62 -23.27 16.25 -32.33
N LEU A 63 -22.43 15.33 -31.79
CA LEU A 63 -20.99 15.55 -31.68
C LEU A 63 -20.27 15.44 -33.05
N GLY A 64 -20.91 14.91 -34.07
CA GLY A 64 -20.35 14.68 -35.37
C GLY A 64 -19.17 13.70 -35.36
N LEU A 65 -19.29 12.61 -34.59
CA LEU A 65 -18.23 11.60 -34.49
C LEU A 65 -18.01 10.91 -35.85
N LYS A 66 -16.76 10.60 -36.15
CA LYS A 66 -16.40 9.74 -37.27
C LYS A 66 -16.66 8.28 -36.95
N LYS A 67 -16.27 7.84 -35.75
CA LYS A 67 -16.43 6.48 -35.28
C LYS A 67 -16.48 6.44 -33.75
N LEU A 68 -17.27 5.53 -33.19
CA LEU A 68 -17.29 5.19 -31.77
C LEU A 68 -16.93 3.72 -31.62
N ILE A 69 -16.00 3.38 -30.75
CA ILE A 69 -15.60 2.01 -30.45
C ILE A 69 -15.64 1.82 -28.93
N SER A 70 -16.14 0.68 -28.47
CA SER A 70 -16.01 0.24 -27.10
C SER A 70 -15.67 -1.23 -27.06
N THR A 71 -14.82 -1.66 -26.13
CA THR A 71 -14.42 -3.06 -25.96
C THR A 71 -14.87 -3.57 -24.60
N HIS A 72 -15.56 -4.72 -24.65
CA HIS A 72 -15.93 -5.46 -23.47
C HIS A 72 -14.76 -6.33 -23.00
N TYR A 73 -14.37 -6.17 -21.74
CA TYR A 73 -13.37 -7.00 -21.09
C TYR A 73 -14.02 -8.19 -20.40
N GLU A 74 -13.76 -9.43 -20.87
CA GLU A 74 -14.30 -10.67 -20.29
C GLU A 74 -13.22 -11.74 -20.17
N PRO A 75 -12.53 -11.83 -19.02
CA PRO A 75 -11.46 -12.80 -18.81
C PRO A 75 -11.99 -14.23 -18.81
N GLY A 76 -11.63 -14.99 -19.83
CA GLY A 76 -12.02 -16.40 -19.99
C GLY A 76 -13.43 -16.64 -20.54
N GLY A 77 -14.11 -15.57 -20.96
CA GLY A 77 -15.35 -15.55 -21.73
C GLY A 77 -15.12 -15.10 -23.18
N GLN A 78 -16.18 -14.77 -23.88
CA GLN A 78 -16.13 -14.21 -25.23
C GLN A 78 -16.19 -12.69 -25.14
N SER A 79 -15.04 -12.03 -25.21
CA SER A 79 -14.95 -10.58 -25.33
C SER A 79 -15.46 -10.10 -26.68
N TYR A 80 -15.88 -8.86 -26.76
CA TYR A 80 -16.41 -8.28 -27.98
C TYR A 80 -16.13 -6.77 -28.02
N LYS A 81 -16.20 -6.22 -29.24
CA LYS A 81 -16.26 -4.77 -29.45
C LYS A 81 -17.62 -4.39 -30.00
N MET A 82 -18.07 -3.19 -29.68
CA MET A 82 -19.17 -2.51 -30.33
C MET A 82 -18.65 -1.30 -31.09
N GLU A 83 -19.18 -1.08 -32.27
CA GLU A 83 -18.76 0.01 -33.17
C GLU A 83 -19.95 0.71 -33.80
N ILE A 84 -19.82 2.04 -33.96
CA ILE A 84 -20.70 2.86 -34.78
C ILE A 84 -19.80 3.65 -35.72
N VAL A 85 -20.06 3.58 -37.02
CA VAL A 85 -19.27 4.28 -38.06
C VAL A 85 -20.19 5.23 -38.80
N SER A 86 -19.81 6.52 -38.88
CA SER A 86 -20.66 7.54 -39.50
C SER A 86 -20.90 7.32 -41.00
N ALA A 87 -19.95 6.70 -41.69
CA ALA A 87 -20.09 6.38 -43.12
C ALA A 87 -21.14 5.29 -43.42
N ASP A 88 -21.46 4.45 -42.42
CA ASP A 88 -22.41 3.34 -42.53
C ASP A 88 -23.83 3.78 -42.17
N LEU A 89 -24.03 5.01 -41.69
CA LEU A 89 -25.34 5.53 -41.34
C LEU A 89 -26.14 5.95 -42.54
N PRO A 90 -27.45 5.71 -42.56
CA PRO A 90 -28.32 6.20 -43.63
C PRO A 90 -28.24 7.74 -43.78
N SER A 91 -28.34 8.21 -45.01
CA SER A 91 -28.36 9.68 -45.29
C SER A 91 -29.58 10.29 -44.61
N GLY A 92 -29.33 11.32 -43.74
CA GLY A 92 -30.41 11.98 -42.99
C GLY A 92 -30.82 11.22 -41.68
N GLN A 93 -29.99 10.32 -41.19
CA GLN A 93 -30.22 9.63 -39.91
C GLN A 93 -30.56 10.65 -38.82
N ILE A 94 -31.71 10.45 -38.16
CA ILE A 94 -32.18 11.20 -36.98
C ILE A 94 -32.39 10.17 -35.86
N GLY A 95 -31.86 10.47 -34.69
CA GLY A 95 -31.99 9.61 -33.50
C GLY A 95 -30.72 8.86 -33.14
N ILE A 96 -30.86 7.86 -32.25
CA ILE A 96 -29.73 7.05 -31.75
C ILE A 96 -29.33 6.04 -32.83
N PRO A 97 -28.08 6.03 -33.29
CA PRO A 97 -27.63 5.09 -34.29
C PRO A 97 -27.50 3.65 -33.74
N ASP A 98 -27.73 2.68 -34.62
CA ASP A 98 -27.46 1.28 -34.32
C ASP A 98 -25.94 1.02 -34.29
N TYR A 99 -25.55 -0.08 -33.68
CA TYR A 99 -24.17 -0.51 -33.55
C TYR A 99 -23.93 -1.90 -34.13
N VAL A 100 -22.67 -2.16 -34.51
CA VAL A 100 -22.22 -3.51 -34.88
C VAL A 100 -21.48 -4.11 -33.69
N LYS A 101 -21.82 -5.34 -33.34
CA LYS A 101 -21.17 -6.13 -32.28
C LYS A 101 -20.32 -7.22 -32.91
N THR A 102 -19.01 -7.23 -32.65
CA THR A 102 -18.04 -8.18 -33.21
C THR A 102 -17.28 -8.87 -32.09
N PRO A 103 -17.13 -10.21 -32.07
CA PRO A 103 -16.27 -10.90 -31.13
C PRO A 103 -14.81 -10.46 -31.27
N LEU A 104 -14.08 -10.41 -30.15
CA LEU A 104 -12.64 -10.24 -30.11
C LEU A 104 -11.97 -11.61 -29.99
N GLU A 105 -10.74 -11.76 -30.51
CA GLU A 105 -9.92 -12.97 -30.32
C GLU A 105 -9.28 -12.99 -28.93
N GLY A 106 -8.92 -11.79 -28.41
CA GLY A 106 -8.38 -11.57 -27.07
C GLY A 106 -9.43 -11.38 -25.98
N ASP A 107 -8.99 -11.02 -24.79
CA ASP A 107 -9.84 -10.80 -23.61
C ASP A 107 -10.45 -9.39 -23.52
N GLY A 108 -10.12 -8.50 -24.47
CA GLY A 108 -10.59 -7.11 -24.49
C GLY A 108 -9.88 -6.17 -23.52
N ASP A 109 -8.79 -6.61 -22.86
CA ASP A 109 -7.97 -5.74 -22.02
C ASP A 109 -7.24 -4.68 -22.84
N PHE A 110 -7.02 -3.50 -22.27
CA PHE A 110 -6.37 -2.36 -22.94
C PHE A 110 -4.94 -2.65 -23.41
N ARG A 111 -4.29 -3.69 -22.92
CA ARG A 111 -2.95 -4.15 -23.28
C ARG A 111 -2.96 -5.31 -24.28
N SER A 112 -4.11 -5.87 -24.59
CA SER A 112 -4.21 -6.92 -25.60
C SER A 112 -3.78 -6.39 -26.97
N GLU A 113 -3.24 -7.26 -27.82
CA GLU A 113 -2.76 -6.90 -29.14
C GLU A 113 -3.86 -6.21 -29.97
N GLU A 114 -5.08 -6.76 -29.96
CA GLU A 114 -6.24 -6.16 -30.63
C GLU A 114 -6.60 -4.78 -30.10
N CYS A 115 -6.63 -4.59 -28.76
CA CYS A 115 -6.92 -3.28 -28.17
C CYS A 115 -5.80 -2.27 -28.44
N ILE A 116 -4.54 -2.72 -28.54
CA ILE A 116 -3.41 -1.87 -28.96
C ILE A 116 -3.55 -1.45 -30.41
N GLU A 117 -3.94 -2.35 -31.32
CA GLU A 117 -4.20 -1.98 -32.72
C GLU A 117 -5.37 -0.99 -32.83
N ILE A 118 -6.47 -1.21 -32.11
CA ILE A 118 -7.55 -0.23 -32.02
C ILE A 118 -7.02 1.11 -31.46
N LEU A 119 -6.20 1.06 -30.40
CA LEU A 119 -5.63 2.28 -29.80
C LEU A 119 -4.80 3.07 -30.80
N LYS A 120 -4.05 2.42 -31.70
CA LYS A 120 -3.26 3.10 -32.74
C LYS A 120 -4.12 3.89 -33.72
N GLU A 121 -5.33 3.40 -34.03
CA GLU A 121 -6.23 3.99 -35.00
C GLU A 121 -7.13 5.12 -34.44
N VAL A 122 -7.33 5.20 -33.11
CA VAL A 122 -8.26 6.16 -32.52
C VAL A 122 -7.62 7.51 -32.23
N ASP A 123 -8.43 8.55 -32.20
CA ASP A 123 -8.00 9.92 -31.89
C ASP A 123 -8.00 10.18 -30.37
N VAL A 124 -8.99 9.63 -29.66
CA VAL A 124 -9.19 9.93 -28.24
C VAL A 124 -9.76 8.73 -27.47
N VAL A 125 -9.25 8.54 -26.25
CA VAL A 125 -9.73 7.53 -25.31
C VAL A 125 -10.52 8.21 -24.19
N VAL A 126 -11.73 7.70 -23.92
CA VAL A 126 -12.60 8.22 -22.86
C VAL A 126 -13.15 7.06 -22.04
N THR A 127 -12.66 6.90 -20.80
CA THR A 127 -13.01 5.75 -19.96
C THR A 127 -12.73 5.97 -18.46
N ASN A 128 -13.23 5.04 -17.64
CA ASN A 128 -12.78 4.81 -16.28
C ASN A 128 -11.84 3.58 -16.28
N PRO A 129 -10.52 3.76 -16.08
CA PRO A 129 -9.54 2.67 -16.21
C PRO A 129 -9.79 1.51 -15.23
N PRO A 130 -9.49 0.25 -15.62
CA PRO A 130 -9.66 -0.92 -14.77
C PRO A 130 -8.65 -0.92 -13.61
N PHE A 131 -9.02 -1.55 -12.48
CA PHE A 131 -8.18 -1.69 -11.28
C PHE A 131 -7.84 -3.16 -11.02
N SER A 132 -6.65 -3.45 -10.47
CA SER A 132 -6.21 -4.78 -10.07
C SER A 132 -6.26 -4.98 -8.56
N CYS A 133 -6.65 -6.18 -8.09
CA CYS A 133 -6.97 -6.43 -6.70
C CYS A 133 -6.54 -7.82 -6.20
N TYR A 134 -6.59 -8.00 -4.86
CA TYR A 134 -6.31 -9.24 -4.13
C TYR A 134 -7.60 -9.84 -3.56
N SER A 135 -7.59 -11.16 -3.32
CA SER A 135 -8.67 -11.87 -2.63
C SER A 135 -8.89 -11.38 -1.20
N SER A 136 -10.09 -11.59 -0.66
CA SER A 136 -10.52 -11.15 0.69
C SER A 136 -9.74 -11.78 1.85
N ASP A 137 -9.12 -12.94 1.62
CA ASP A 137 -8.30 -13.69 2.57
C ASP A 137 -6.79 -13.34 2.48
N THR A 138 -6.43 -12.41 1.61
CA THR A 138 -5.06 -11.88 1.54
C THR A 138 -4.84 -10.84 2.65
N GLU A 139 -3.68 -10.93 3.29
CA GLU A 139 -3.21 -9.99 4.30
C GLU A 139 -2.09 -9.11 3.72
N VAL A 140 -1.98 -7.90 4.25
CA VAL A 140 -0.87 -6.98 3.96
C VAL A 140 -0.09 -6.69 5.23
N LYS A 141 1.23 -6.53 5.13
CA LYS A 141 2.08 -6.20 6.27
C LYS A 141 1.97 -4.71 6.59
N THR A 142 1.52 -4.42 7.80
CA THR A 142 1.47 -3.06 8.36
C THR A 142 2.49 -2.91 9.49
N ASN A 143 2.74 -1.67 9.94
CA ASN A 143 3.53 -1.38 11.14
C ASN A 143 2.91 -1.94 12.43
N HIS A 144 1.64 -2.32 12.40
CA HIS A 144 0.91 -3.02 13.48
C HIS A 144 0.72 -4.52 13.22
N GLY A 145 1.62 -5.15 12.43
CA GLY A 145 1.56 -6.56 12.10
C GLY A 145 0.80 -6.86 10.79
N TRP A 146 0.44 -8.12 10.60
CA TRP A 146 -0.32 -8.57 9.44
C TRP A 146 -1.81 -8.28 9.62
N LYS A 147 -2.42 -7.64 8.63
CA LYS A 147 -3.86 -7.35 8.61
C LYS A 147 -4.49 -7.78 7.29
N LEU A 148 -5.68 -8.36 7.33
CA LEU A 148 -6.49 -8.49 6.12
C LEU A 148 -6.74 -7.11 5.51
N PHE A 149 -6.73 -6.99 4.19
CA PHE A 149 -6.94 -5.70 3.51
C PHE A 149 -8.20 -4.96 4.01
N LYS A 150 -9.28 -5.70 4.27
CA LYS A 150 -10.54 -5.12 4.83
C LYS A 150 -10.35 -4.41 6.17
N ASN A 151 -9.40 -4.87 6.98
CA ASN A 151 -9.13 -4.37 8.34
C ASN A 151 -8.05 -3.28 8.39
N VAL A 152 -7.43 -2.95 7.26
CA VAL A 152 -6.44 -1.86 7.19
C VAL A 152 -7.15 -0.52 7.40
N ASP A 153 -6.62 0.27 8.31
CA ASP A 153 -7.02 1.66 8.53
C ASP A 153 -6.00 2.58 7.85
N ILE A 154 -6.39 3.24 6.77
CA ILE A 154 -5.49 4.07 5.94
C ILE A 154 -5.02 5.34 6.66
N ASP A 155 -5.68 5.73 7.74
CA ASP A 155 -5.30 6.92 8.52
C ASP A 155 -4.20 6.62 9.53
N SER A 156 -4.14 5.41 10.07
CA SER A 156 -3.23 5.01 11.15
C SER A 156 -2.21 3.95 10.75
N ASP A 157 -2.51 3.08 9.76
CA ASP A 157 -1.59 2.01 9.34
C ASP A 157 -0.61 2.48 8.27
N LEU A 158 0.66 2.14 8.45
CA LEU A 158 1.70 2.23 7.43
C LEU A 158 1.93 0.85 6.82
N ILE A 159 2.10 0.79 5.51
CA ILE A 159 2.25 -0.45 4.74
C ILE A 159 3.72 -0.71 4.46
N LEU A 160 4.20 -1.94 4.72
CA LEU A 160 5.55 -2.33 4.37
C LEU A 160 5.69 -2.47 2.86
N SER A 161 6.54 -1.63 2.28
CA SER A 161 6.71 -1.44 0.85
C SER A 161 8.16 -1.65 0.43
N LEU A 162 8.36 -2.01 -0.83
CA LEU A 162 9.66 -2.21 -1.44
C LEU A 162 9.90 -1.17 -2.54
N ASN A 163 10.99 -0.44 -2.43
CA ASN A 163 11.46 0.40 -3.53
C ASN A 163 12.06 -0.51 -4.63
N PRO A 164 11.47 -0.54 -5.83
CA PRO A 164 11.91 -1.46 -6.89
C PRO A 164 13.31 -1.13 -7.43
N ILE A 165 13.73 0.12 -7.35
CA ILE A 165 15.02 0.59 -7.88
C ILE A 165 16.14 0.33 -6.88
N THR A 166 15.95 0.78 -5.64
CA THR A 166 16.99 0.72 -4.60
C THR A 166 16.98 -0.59 -3.83
N SER A 167 15.87 -1.34 -3.86
CA SER A 167 15.62 -2.53 -3.02
C SER A 167 15.50 -2.23 -1.53
N GLU A 168 15.26 -0.98 -1.16
CA GLU A 168 14.99 -0.56 0.20
C GLU A 168 13.58 -0.95 0.64
N VAL A 169 13.49 -1.45 1.85
CA VAL A 169 12.23 -1.80 2.51
C VAL A 169 11.88 -0.68 3.48
N GLU A 170 10.70 -0.13 3.34
CA GLU A 170 10.26 1.01 4.15
C GLU A 170 8.75 0.97 4.41
N TYR A 171 8.31 1.59 5.49
CA TYR A 171 6.89 1.80 5.75
C TYR A 171 6.37 3.03 5.02
N VAL A 172 5.29 2.88 4.26
CA VAL A 172 4.67 3.96 3.48
C VAL A 172 3.18 4.07 3.79
N LYS A 173 2.64 5.27 3.67
CA LYS A 173 1.22 5.51 3.88
C LYS A 173 0.41 4.99 2.69
N ALA A 174 -0.72 4.32 2.99
CA ALA A 174 -1.76 4.08 2.00
C ALA A 174 -2.62 5.34 1.86
N LYS A 175 -2.94 5.72 0.62
CA LYS A 175 -3.77 6.88 0.29
C LYS A 175 -5.22 6.52 0.11
N GLU A 176 -5.46 5.29 -0.35
CA GLU A 176 -6.78 4.82 -0.71
C GLU A 176 -6.87 3.31 -0.51
N LYS A 177 -8.05 2.86 -0.08
CA LYS A 177 -8.42 1.45 -0.03
C LYS A 177 -9.59 1.22 -0.96
N LEU A 178 -9.35 0.42 -1.99
CA LEU A 178 -10.36 -0.02 -2.93
C LEU A 178 -10.96 -1.35 -2.47
N ILE A 179 -12.27 -1.48 -2.56
CA ILE A 179 -13.03 -2.70 -2.26
C ILE A 179 -13.98 -2.92 -3.43
N ARG A 180 -13.97 -4.12 -4.02
CA ARG A 180 -14.88 -4.48 -5.12
C ARG A 180 -15.40 -5.90 -4.93
N PRO A 181 -16.68 -6.16 -5.13
CA PRO A 181 -17.19 -7.51 -5.28
C PRO A 181 -16.74 -8.06 -6.64
N VAL A 182 -16.30 -9.31 -6.66
CA VAL A 182 -15.93 -10.04 -7.87
C VAL A 182 -16.61 -11.40 -7.84
N GLN A 183 -17.34 -11.72 -8.89
CA GLN A 183 -17.88 -13.04 -9.15
C GLN A 183 -17.30 -13.56 -10.47
N GLY A 184 -16.36 -14.49 -10.40
CA GLY A 184 -15.66 -14.96 -11.59
C GLY A 184 -14.53 -15.91 -11.24
N LYS A 185 -13.35 -15.70 -11.83
CA LYS A 185 -12.16 -16.50 -11.56
C LYS A 185 -11.00 -15.59 -11.22
N LEU A 186 -10.25 -15.95 -10.19
CA LEU A 186 -8.97 -15.34 -9.86
C LEU A 186 -7.80 -16.25 -10.24
N TYR A 187 -6.62 -15.67 -10.42
CA TYR A 187 -5.38 -16.36 -10.71
C TYR A 187 -4.68 -16.70 -9.40
N HIS A 188 -4.54 -17.98 -9.11
CA HIS A 188 -3.87 -18.51 -7.94
C HIS A 188 -2.45 -18.96 -8.29
N TYR A 189 -1.46 -18.21 -7.81
CA TYR A 189 -0.05 -18.55 -7.87
C TYR A 189 0.38 -19.08 -6.52
N HIS A 190 0.63 -20.38 -6.42
CA HIS A 190 1.11 -20.96 -5.17
C HIS A 190 2.28 -21.92 -5.39
N ASN A 191 3.24 -21.84 -4.48
CA ASN A 191 4.37 -22.74 -4.40
C ASN A 191 5.00 -22.67 -2.98
N ARG A 192 6.22 -23.21 -2.82
CA ARG A 192 6.89 -23.18 -1.50
C ARG A 192 7.24 -21.78 -1.01
N SER A 193 7.34 -20.79 -1.89
CA SER A 193 7.83 -19.44 -1.59
C SER A 193 6.78 -18.36 -1.61
N MET A 194 5.58 -18.63 -2.14
CA MET A 194 4.50 -17.66 -2.23
C MET A 194 3.13 -18.32 -2.30
N ASP A 195 2.09 -17.56 -1.94
CA ASP A 195 0.69 -17.86 -2.20
C ASP A 195 -0.02 -16.54 -2.50
N LEU A 196 -0.48 -16.35 -3.74
CA LEU A 196 -1.12 -15.14 -4.23
C LEU A 196 -2.39 -15.51 -4.98
N LEU A 197 -3.50 -14.93 -4.59
CA LEU A 197 -4.78 -15.06 -5.28
C LEU A 197 -5.24 -13.67 -5.70
N VAL A 198 -5.15 -13.39 -7.00
CA VAL A 198 -5.25 -12.04 -7.55
C VAL A 198 -6.13 -12.02 -8.80
N THR A 199 -6.64 -10.83 -9.16
CA THR A 199 -7.30 -10.61 -10.45
C THR A 199 -6.30 -10.84 -11.60
N ASP A 200 -6.79 -11.16 -12.77
CA ASP A 200 -5.99 -11.46 -13.97
C ASP A 200 -5.09 -10.29 -14.40
N ASN A 201 -5.60 -9.09 -14.31
CA ASN A 201 -4.90 -7.85 -14.63
C ASN A 201 -3.93 -7.38 -13.52
N HIS A 202 -3.74 -8.16 -12.45
CA HIS A 202 -2.91 -7.76 -11.32
C HIS A 202 -1.43 -7.65 -11.68
N ASN A 203 -0.81 -6.55 -11.24
CA ASN A 203 0.59 -6.26 -11.53
C ASN A 203 1.54 -7.08 -10.66
N MET A 204 2.21 -8.01 -11.29
CA MET A 204 3.19 -8.91 -10.68
C MET A 204 4.59 -8.37 -10.94
N PRO A 205 5.36 -8.01 -9.90
CA PRO A 205 6.72 -7.51 -10.08
C PRO A 205 7.65 -8.64 -10.52
N VAL A 206 8.43 -8.43 -11.57
CA VAL A 206 9.35 -9.42 -12.15
C VAL A 206 10.79 -8.93 -12.02
N TRP A 207 11.67 -9.81 -11.55
CA TRP A 207 13.12 -9.61 -11.46
C TRP A 207 13.88 -10.54 -12.39
N ASN A 208 15.03 -10.07 -12.88
CA ASN A 208 15.97 -10.90 -13.61
C ASN A 208 16.79 -11.81 -12.65
N LYS A 209 17.67 -12.63 -13.22
CA LYS A 209 18.53 -13.52 -12.41
C LYS A 209 19.58 -12.75 -11.60
N GLU A 210 19.96 -11.58 -12.07
CA GLU A 210 20.89 -10.63 -11.44
C GLU A 210 20.21 -9.80 -10.32
N LYS A 211 18.91 -10.02 -10.06
CA LYS A 211 18.09 -9.40 -9.01
C LYS A 211 17.70 -7.94 -9.28
N GLU A 212 17.85 -7.48 -10.48
CA GLU A 212 17.35 -6.19 -10.89
C GLU A 212 15.87 -6.27 -11.21
N PHE A 213 15.14 -5.24 -10.81
CA PHE A 213 13.74 -5.10 -11.18
C PHE A 213 13.63 -4.84 -12.68
N CYS A 214 12.89 -5.69 -13.36
CA CYS A 214 12.70 -5.54 -14.80
C CYS A 214 11.46 -4.71 -15.12
N ARG A 215 10.31 -5.15 -14.62
CA ARG A 215 9.02 -4.53 -14.92
C ARG A 215 7.90 -5.17 -14.10
N PHE A 216 6.73 -4.59 -14.17
CA PHE A 216 5.48 -5.28 -13.82
C PHE A 216 4.98 -6.08 -15.04
N VAL A 217 4.36 -7.22 -14.76
CA VAL A 217 3.70 -8.09 -15.75
C VAL A 217 2.34 -8.49 -15.18
N ARG A 218 1.31 -8.51 -15.99
CA ARG A 218 -0.01 -8.97 -15.57
C ARG A 218 0.01 -10.41 -15.06
N ALA A 219 -0.87 -10.72 -14.12
CA ALA A 219 -0.96 -12.07 -13.58
C ALA A 219 -1.32 -13.11 -14.66
N ASP A 220 -2.18 -12.78 -15.62
CA ASP A 220 -2.55 -13.69 -16.71
C ASP A 220 -1.47 -13.86 -17.81
N GLU A 221 -0.57 -12.89 -17.96
CA GLU A 221 0.56 -12.91 -18.89
C GLU A 221 1.86 -13.44 -18.29
N LEU A 222 1.86 -13.75 -17.00
CA LEU A 222 3.06 -14.13 -16.27
C LEU A 222 3.58 -15.50 -16.77
N LYS A 223 4.76 -15.53 -17.37
CA LYS A 223 5.40 -16.77 -17.82
C LYS A 223 5.90 -17.58 -16.62
N PRO A 224 5.83 -18.93 -16.67
CA PRO A 224 6.31 -19.76 -15.56
C PRO A 224 7.79 -19.57 -15.19
N SER A 225 8.59 -19.00 -16.10
CA SER A 225 10.00 -18.68 -15.87
C SER A 225 10.23 -17.34 -15.18
N HIS A 226 9.24 -16.44 -15.13
CA HIS A 226 9.36 -15.16 -14.44
C HIS A 226 9.64 -15.37 -12.96
N CYS A 227 10.41 -14.46 -12.37
CA CYS A 227 10.95 -14.61 -11.04
C CYS A 227 10.52 -13.49 -10.09
N LEU A 228 10.27 -13.89 -8.83
CA LEU A 228 10.07 -13.03 -7.67
C LEU A 228 11.34 -12.96 -6.84
N LYS A 229 11.77 -11.77 -6.40
CA LYS A 229 12.94 -11.58 -5.53
C LYS A 229 12.62 -12.00 -4.09
N LEU A 230 13.54 -12.73 -3.46
CA LEU A 230 13.41 -13.24 -2.09
C LEU A 230 14.46 -12.69 -1.12
N ARG A 231 15.53 -12.06 -1.63
CA ARG A 231 16.62 -11.51 -0.80
C ARG A 231 17.38 -10.38 -1.51
N GLY A 232 18.30 -9.76 -0.77
CA GLY A 232 19.03 -8.58 -1.24
C GLY A 232 18.21 -7.31 -1.05
N PHE A 233 17.38 -7.32 -0.02
CA PHE A 233 16.69 -6.14 0.49
C PHE A 233 17.56 -5.46 1.53
N TYR A 234 17.34 -4.17 1.77
CA TYR A 234 17.98 -3.47 2.87
C TYR A 234 17.00 -2.54 3.57
N TYR A 235 17.33 -2.19 4.78
CA TYR A 235 16.52 -1.35 5.65
C TYR A 235 17.43 -0.36 6.37
N THR A 236 17.06 0.90 6.36
CA THR A 236 17.82 1.97 7.03
C THR A 236 17.26 2.25 8.42
N GLY A 237 15.93 2.39 8.52
CA GLY A 237 15.23 2.73 9.74
C GLY A 237 15.37 4.18 10.16
N GLU A 238 14.63 4.60 11.19
CA GLU A 238 14.77 5.91 11.81
C GLU A 238 15.87 5.86 12.88
N GLY A 239 16.97 6.57 12.65
CA GLY A 239 18.18 6.51 13.43
C GLY A 239 18.24 7.42 14.66
N GLY A 240 19.21 7.15 15.48
CA GLY A 240 19.64 7.93 16.65
C GLY A 240 20.49 7.07 17.59
N SER A 241 21.81 7.23 17.56
CA SER A 241 22.71 6.59 18.52
C SER A 241 22.48 7.10 19.96
N GLY A 242 22.72 6.23 20.95
CA GLY A 242 22.68 6.63 22.38
C GLY A 242 21.29 6.60 23.01
N LYS A 243 20.32 5.92 22.40
CA LYS A 243 18.97 5.74 22.99
C LYS A 243 19.03 4.90 24.27
N THR A 244 18.13 5.22 25.20
CA THR A 244 18.00 4.50 26.48
C THR A 244 16.62 3.85 26.58
N PHE A 245 16.54 2.80 27.39
CA PHE A 245 15.30 2.19 27.81
C PHE A 245 15.10 2.41 29.31
N THR A 246 13.90 2.81 29.72
CA THR A 246 13.56 3.02 31.12
C THR A 246 12.71 1.87 31.63
N ILE A 247 13.26 1.09 32.56
CA ILE A 247 12.50 0.13 33.34
C ILE A 247 11.72 0.92 34.40
N PRO A 248 10.36 0.83 34.43
CA PRO A 248 9.55 1.73 35.23
C PRO A 248 9.74 1.52 36.74
N SER A 249 9.46 2.55 37.53
CA SER A 249 9.39 2.45 38.99
C SER A 249 8.24 1.55 39.40
N VAL A 250 8.39 0.88 40.55
CA VAL A 250 7.37 0.04 41.12
C VAL A 250 7.26 0.22 42.63
N VAL A 251 6.05 0.15 43.16
CA VAL A 251 5.85 0.08 44.62
C VAL A 251 5.83 -1.38 45.05
N GLN A 252 6.63 -1.75 46.04
CA GLN A 252 6.68 -3.09 46.60
C GLN A 252 6.79 -3.05 48.12
N LYS A 253 6.37 -4.15 48.79
CA LYS A 253 6.56 -4.29 50.24
C LYS A 253 8.01 -4.59 50.53
N GLU A 254 8.55 -3.96 51.56
CA GLU A 254 9.88 -4.24 52.08
C GLU A 254 9.95 -5.67 52.64
N ARG A 255 11.10 -6.34 52.46
CA ARG A 255 11.22 -7.82 52.67
C ARG A 255 10.83 -8.31 54.06
N TYR A 256 10.98 -7.50 55.12
CA TYR A 256 10.70 -7.86 56.51
C TYR A 256 9.76 -6.87 57.21
N SER A 257 9.11 -6.01 56.45
CA SER A 257 8.22 -4.95 56.94
C SER A 257 6.92 -4.94 56.14
N ARG A 258 5.84 -4.38 56.75
CA ARG A 258 4.60 -4.07 55.97
C ARG A 258 4.69 -2.77 55.22
N ARG A 259 5.82 -2.06 55.33
CA ARG A 259 6.04 -0.77 54.70
C ARG A 259 6.16 -0.93 53.16
N GLU A 260 5.45 -0.11 52.45
CA GLU A 260 5.62 0.00 51.01
C GLU A 260 6.80 0.93 50.68
N VAL A 261 7.67 0.48 49.78
CA VAL A 261 8.83 1.23 49.31
C VAL A 261 8.73 1.33 47.80
N MET A 262 9.01 2.55 47.29
CA MET A 262 9.14 2.78 45.89
C MET A 262 10.55 2.38 45.43
N VAL A 263 10.63 1.47 44.47
CA VAL A 263 11.84 1.17 43.73
C VAL A 263 11.87 2.17 42.57
N PRO A 264 12.90 3.03 42.49
CA PRO A 264 12.98 4.05 41.43
C PRO A 264 13.12 3.41 40.04
N GLU A 265 12.76 4.15 39.01
CA GLU A 265 13.01 3.75 37.64
C GLU A 265 14.51 3.50 37.39
N LYS A 266 14.79 2.64 36.43
CA LYS A 266 16.15 2.29 36.03
C LYS A 266 16.34 2.59 34.56
N VAL A 267 17.27 3.49 34.24
CA VAL A 267 17.65 3.84 32.87
C VAL A 267 18.83 2.98 32.45
N ILE A 268 18.72 2.30 31.33
CA ILE A 268 19.75 1.42 30.77
C ILE A 268 19.96 1.74 29.29
N ARG A 269 21.06 1.29 28.70
CA ARG A 269 21.29 1.41 27.28
C ARG A 269 20.26 0.59 26.51
N LEU A 270 19.68 1.16 25.45
CA LEU A 270 18.68 0.44 24.65
C LEU A 270 19.24 -0.84 24.02
N GLU A 271 20.50 -0.81 23.60
CA GLU A 271 21.22 -1.97 23.03
C GLU A 271 21.24 -3.17 23.98
N ASP A 272 21.56 -2.91 25.27
CA ASP A 272 21.63 -3.94 26.31
C ASP A 272 20.24 -4.50 26.62
N TRP A 273 19.21 -3.64 26.63
CA TRP A 273 17.82 -4.08 26.78
C TRP A 273 17.38 -4.95 25.63
N LEU A 274 17.67 -4.55 24.38
CA LEU A 274 17.23 -5.27 23.18
C LEU A 274 17.90 -6.64 23.07
N GLU A 275 19.19 -6.74 23.35
CA GLU A 275 19.90 -8.03 23.36
C GLU A 275 19.37 -8.96 24.46
N PHE A 276 19.17 -8.43 25.67
CA PHE A 276 18.53 -9.17 26.75
C PHE A 276 17.09 -9.60 26.39
N LEU A 277 16.29 -8.69 25.84
CA LEU A 277 14.91 -8.98 25.43
C LEU A 277 14.86 -10.07 24.36
N GLY A 278 15.72 -10.00 23.34
CA GLY A 278 15.83 -11.02 22.31
C GLY A 278 16.08 -12.41 22.90
N PHE A 279 17.07 -12.53 23.79
CA PHE A 279 17.38 -13.77 24.48
C PHE A 279 16.25 -14.25 25.39
N TRP A 280 15.61 -13.32 26.12
CA TRP A 280 14.47 -13.64 26.96
C TRP A 280 13.24 -14.07 26.14
N LEU A 281 13.00 -13.49 24.99
CA LEU A 281 11.93 -13.92 24.07
C LEU A 281 12.14 -15.35 23.59
N ALA A 282 13.38 -15.80 23.41
CA ALA A 282 13.72 -17.18 23.10
C ALA A 282 13.42 -18.10 24.31
N ASP A 283 14.24 -18.04 25.36
CA ASP A 283 14.31 -19.00 26.45
C ASP A 283 13.81 -18.47 27.80
N GLY A 284 13.32 -17.23 27.83
CA GLY A 284 12.89 -16.58 29.06
C GLY A 284 11.47 -16.94 29.49
N TYR A 285 11.24 -16.76 30.77
CA TYR A 285 9.92 -16.87 31.37
C TYR A 285 9.77 -15.89 32.54
N TRP A 286 8.53 -15.62 32.90
CA TRP A 286 8.21 -14.95 34.13
C TRP A 286 7.12 -15.73 34.88
N ARG A 287 7.15 -15.65 36.19
CA ARG A 287 6.11 -16.21 37.08
C ARG A 287 5.92 -15.33 38.28
N ASP A 288 4.71 -15.29 38.74
CA ASP A 288 4.31 -14.80 40.03
C ASP A 288 3.89 -15.99 40.93
N GLY A 289 4.00 -15.81 42.20
CA GLY A 289 3.68 -16.85 43.17
C GLY A 289 3.89 -16.33 44.57
N LYS A 290 3.92 -17.28 45.52
CA LYS A 290 4.25 -16.98 46.92
C LYS A 290 5.51 -17.75 47.31
N ASN A 291 6.33 -17.13 48.16
CA ASN A 291 7.44 -17.84 48.80
C ASN A 291 6.93 -18.78 49.90
N THR A 292 7.83 -19.54 50.53
CA THR A 292 7.50 -20.47 51.63
C THR A 292 6.84 -19.81 52.82
N GLN A 293 6.95 -18.48 52.95
CA GLN A 293 6.35 -17.66 54.01
C GLN A 293 5.03 -16.99 53.54
N GLY A 294 4.50 -17.33 52.35
CA GLY A 294 3.25 -16.79 51.83
C GLY A 294 3.36 -15.38 51.20
N ASN A 295 4.55 -14.77 51.16
CA ASN A 295 4.75 -13.46 50.56
C ASN A 295 4.82 -13.52 49.01
N PRO A 296 4.33 -12.50 48.29
CA PRO A 296 4.44 -12.44 46.84
C PRO A 296 5.89 -12.57 46.36
N ARG A 297 6.12 -13.43 45.39
CA ARG A 297 7.43 -13.64 44.73
C ARG A 297 7.30 -13.46 43.23
N TYR A 298 7.95 -12.45 42.72
CA TYR A 298 8.03 -12.12 41.29
C TYR A 298 9.34 -12.66 40.74
N THR A 299 9.28 -13.59 39.84
CA THR A 299 10.46 -14.24 39.26
C THR A 299 10.52 -13.96 37.75
N VAL A 300 11.67 -13.50 37.29
CA VAL A 300 12.05 -13.48 35.86
C VAL A 300 13.20 -14.45 35.70
N GLY A 301 13.11 -15.35 34.75
CA GLY A 301 14.14 -16.36 34.54
C GLY A 301 14.42 -16.61 33.05
N ILE A 302 15.59 -17.18 32.83
CA ILE A 302 16.02 -17.74 31.57
C ILE A 302 16.44 -19.18 31.83
N LYS A 303 16.05 -20.13 30.99
CA LYS A 303 16.46 -21.52 31.09
C LYS A 303 17.43 -21.82 29.96
N GLN A 304 18.70 -22.11 30.32
CA GLN A 304 19.74 -22.30 29.32
C GLN A 304 20.80 -23.33 29.82
N ARG A 305 21.59 -23.84 28.87
CA ARG A 305 22.68 -24.77 29.17
C ARG A 305 23.83 -24.07 29.91
N GLU A 306 24.64 -24.84 30.62
CA GLU A 306 25.78 -24.37 31.41
C GLU A 306 26.82 -23.68 30.53
N GLU A 307 27.00 -24.10 29.29
CA GLU A 307 27.92 -23.45 28.30
C GLU A 307 27.63 -21.98 28.04
N ASN A 308 26.39 -21.54 28.25
CA ASN A 308 25.95 -20.15 28.07
C ASN A 308 25.83 -19.39 29.40
N GLU A 309 26.30 -19.93 30.51
CA GLU A 309 26.15 -19.30 31.87
C GLU A 309 26.76 -17.90 31.91
N GLU A 310 28.01 -17.74 31.44
CA GLU A 310 28.69 -16.44 31.46
C GLU A 310 27.91 -15.39 30.67
N TYR A 311 27.44 -15.74 29.46
CA TYR A 311 26.67 -14.84 28.61
C TYR A 311 25.33 -14.45 29.25
N VAL A 312 24.59 -15.40 29.83
CA VAL A 312 23.31 -15.13 30.49
C VAL A 312 23.49 -14.25 31.73
N MET A 313 24.54 -14.49 32.50
CA MET A 313 24.84 -13.68 33.70
C MET A 313 25.23 -12.24 33.29
N ASP A 314 26.03 -12.08 32.23
CA ASP A 314 26.41 -10.78 31.67
C ASP A 314 25.17 -10.01 31.17
N LEU A 315 24.25 -10.66 30.46
CA LEU A 315 22.99 -10.03 30.00
C LEU A 315 22.19 -9.44 31.19
N PHE A 316 22.01 -10.20 32.28
CA PHE A 316 21.33 -9.68 33.45
C PHE A 316 22.09 -8.54 34.11
N HIS A 317 23.43 -8.65 34.22
CA HIS A 317 24.26 -7.62 34.80
C HIS A 317 24.22 -6.29 34.02
N ARG A 318 24.28 -6.34 32.70
CA ARG A 318 24.22 -5.14 31.83
C ARG A 318 22.91 -4.38 31.97
N ILE A 319 21.80 -5.05 32.19
CA ILE A 319 20.51 -4.39 32.48
C ILE A 319 20.33 -4.06 33.98
N GLY A 320 21.39 -4.26 34.80
CA GLY A 320 21.48 -3.88 36.21
C GLY A 320 20.74 -4.79 37.16
N PHE A 321 20.71 -6.11 36.90
CA PHE A 321 20.16 -7.14 37.78
C PHE A 321 21.15 -8.29 37.94
N ASP A 322 21.19 -8.88 39.15
CA ASP A 322 22.02 -10.03 39.44
C ASP A 322 21.18 -11.30 39.49
N ALA A 323 21.43 -12.22 38.59
CA ALA A 323 20.72 -13.50 38.54
C ALA A 323 21.31 -14.53 39.49
N LYS A 324 20.45 -15.43 40.00
CA LYS A 324 20.84 -16.61 40.77
C LYS A 324 20.74 -17.83 39.88
N VAL A 325 21.77 -18.67 39.93
CA VAL A 325 21.82 -19.92 39.17
C VAL A 325 21.20 -21.05 39.98
N HIS A 326 20.20 -21.70 39.43
CA HIS A 326 19.60 -22.92 39.97
C HIS A 326 19.99 -24.10 39.08
N ARG A 327 21.05 -24.80 39.49
CA ARG A 327 21.62 -25.92 38.77
C ARG A 327 20.73 -27.16 38.83
N ASN A 328 20.58 -27.86 37.72
CA ASN A 328 19.89 -29.13 37.68
C ASN A 328 20.78 -30.22 37.06
N LYS A 329 20.39 -31.49 37.30
CA LYS A 329 21.17 -32.66 36.85
C LYS A 329 21.19 -32.87 35.32
N THR A 330 20.37 -32.14 34.57
CA THR A 330 20.24 -32.30 33.12
C THR A 330 21.14 -31.35 32.35
N GLY A 331 21.95 -30.53 33.05
CA GLY A 331 22.81 -29.50 32.41
C GLY A 331 22.07 -28.27 31.90
N ASN A 332 20.75 -28.25 32.00
CA ASN A 332 19.96 -27.05 31.71
C ASN A 332 19.63 -26.34 33.03
N HIS A 333 20.20 -25.16 33.23
CA HIS A 333 20.08 -24.41 34.48
C HIS A 333 19.01 -23.33 34.35
N ASN A 334 18.46 -22.89 35.49
CA ASN A 334 17.57 -21.74 35.57
C ASN A 334 18.35 -20.58 36.17
N TYR A 335 18.44 -19.48 35.43
CA TYR A 335 19.03 -18.21 35.83
C TYR A 335 17.90 -17.26 36.20
N GLU A 336 17.71 -16.98 37.50
CA GLU A 336 16.53 -16.30 38.04
C GLU A 336 16.87 -14.99 38.75
N VAL A 337 16.12 -13.95 38.44
CA VAL A 337 16.07 -12.68 39.17
C VAL A 337 14.74 -12.55 39.89
N TYR A 338 14.80 -12.20 41.18
CA TYR A 338 13.61 -11.98 42.02
C TYR A 338 13.36 -10.49 42.13
N SER A 339 12.67 -9.92 41.13
CA SER A 339 12.40 -8.49 41.03
C SER A 339 10.99 -8.23 40.53
N LYS A 340 10.19 -7.49 41.32
CA LYS A 340 8.89 -7.00 40.90
C LYS A 340 9.05 -6.02 39.70
N GLN A 341 10.10 -5.20 39.74
CA GLN A 341 10.36 -4.20 38.71
C GLN A 341 10.64 -4.85 37.34
N LEU A 342 11.57 -5.82 37.28
CA LEU A 342 11.88 -6.52 36.03
C LEU A 342 10.69 -7.36 35.54
N TRP A 343 9.98 -7.99 36.48
CA TRP A 343 8.75 -8.74 36.18
C TRP A 343 7.68 -7.83 35.55
N THR A 344 7.46 -6.63 36.12
CA THR A 344 6.50 -5.67 35.60
C THR A 344 6.89 -5.20 34.19
N ALA A 345 8.17 -5.00 33.92
CA ALA A 345 8.67 -4.62 32.61
C ALA A 345 8.48 -5.70 31.54
N LEU A 346 8.57 -6.99 31.92
CA LEU A 346 8.49 -8.12 30.98
C LEU A 346 7.10 -8.76 30.89
N GLN A 347 6.25 -8.54 31.88
CA GLN A 347 4.90 -9.12 31.91
C GLN A 347 4.07 -8.78 30.66
N PRO A 348 4.12 -7.55 30.09
CA PRO A 348 3.36 -7.22 28.89
C PRO A 348 3.76 -8.02 27.65
N TYR A 349 4.99 -8.53 27.57
CA TYR A 349 5.46 -9.30 26.40
C TYR A 349 4.93 -10.76 26.37
N GLY A 350 4.08 -11.14 27.30
CA GLY A 350 3.34 -12.40 27.30
C GLY A 350 4.12 -13.62 27.82
N LYS A 351 3.47 -14.77 27.77
CA LYS A 351 4.04 -16.10 28.03
C LYS A 351 4.30 -16.81 26.70
N ALA A 352 4.94 -17.97 26.72
CA ALA A 352 5.45 -18.68 25.52
C ALA A 352 4.57 -18.60 24.25
N LYS A 353 3.24 -18.75 24.38
CA LYS A 353 2.31 -18.70 23.23
C LYS A 353 1.94 -17.29 22.79
N ASP A 354 2.14 -16.30 23.67
CA ASP A 354 1.68 -14.93 23.49
C ASP A 354 2.85 -13.95 23.33
N LYS A 355 4.10 -14.44 23.38
CA LYS A 355 5.30 -13.60 23.23
C LYS A 355 5.28 -12.85 21.91
N TYR A 356 5.76 -11.61 21.93
CA TYR A 356 5.89 -10.76 20.75
C TYR A 356 6.95 -9.68 20.98
N ILE A 357 7.40 -9.07 19.88
CA ILE A 357 8.24 -7.87 19.87
C ILE A 357 7.33 -6.66 19.67
N PRO A 358 7.34 -5.65 20.57
CA PRO A 358 6.59 -4.42 20.38
C PRO A 358 6.95 -3.71 19.06
N ASP A 359 5.95 -3.13 18.42
CA ASP A 359 6.09 -2.48 17.11
C ASP A 359 7.14 -1.36 17.16
N CYS A 360 7.21 -0.59 18.25
CA CYS A 360 8.19 0.48 18.44
C CYS A 360 9.66 0.00 18.40
N PHE A 361 9.93 -1.27 18.71
CA PHE A 361 11.29 -1.83 18.56
C PHE A 361 11.55 -2.30 17.13
N LEU A 362 10.52 -2.69 16.39
CA LEU A 362 10.66 -3.09 14.99
C LEU A 362 10.94 -1.91 14.04
N GLU A 363 10.65 -0.68 14.46
CA GLU A 363 10.86 0.55 13.68
C GLU A 363 12.26 1.16 13.88
N LEU A 364 13.03 0.64 14.83
CA LEU A 364 14.40 1.12 15.12
C LEU A 364 15.34 0.90 13.93
N GLU A 365 16.43 1.68 13.93
CA GLU A 365 17.50 1.49 12.94
C GLU A 365 18.13 0.09 13.02
N LYS A 366 18.75 -0.32 11.93
CA LYS A 366 19.27 -1.68 11.72
C LYS A 366 20.20 -2.15 12.83
N THR A 367 21.07 -1.29 13.37
CA THR A 367 22.04 -1.61 14.45
C THR A 367 21.35 -2.09 15.73
N TYR A 368 20.22 -1.50 16.10
CA TYR A 368 19.42 -1.93 17.24
C TYR A 368 18.67 -3.24 16.94
N LEU A 369 18.17 -3.40 15.73
CA LEU A 369 17.50 -4.64 15.29
C LEU A 369 18.48 -5.82 15.27
N GLU A 370 19.73 -5.60 14.89
CA GLU A 370 20.82 -6.58 14.94
C GLU A 370 21.06 -7.06 16.38
N ARG A 371 21.04 -6.17 17.38
CA ARG A 371 21.18 -6.55 18.79
C ARG A 371 20.02 -7.41 19.28
N LEU A 372 18.80 -7.01 18.95
CA LEU A 372 17.60 -7.77 19.32
C LEU A 372 17.62 -9.18 18.70
N LEU A 373 17.94 -9.27 17.42
CA LEU A 373 17.97 -10.53 16.69
C LEU A 373 19.13 -11.43 17.18
N HIS A 374 20.31 -10.85 17.42
CA HIS A 374 21.45 -11.57 18.01
C HIS A 374 21.09 -12.21 19.36
N GLY A 375 20.44 -11.48 20.25
CA GLY A 375 19.96 -12.02 21.51
C GLY A 375 19.03 -13.22 21.30
N TYR A 376 18.09 -13.13 20.36
CA TYR A 376 17.19 -14.26 20.06
C TYR A 376 17.94 -15.47 19.49
N GLU A 377 18.88 -15.24 18.59
CA GLU A 377 19.69 -16.29 17.95
C GLU A 377 20.58 -17.05 18.94
N MET A 378 21.11 -16.35 19.92
CA MET A 378 21.89 -16.96 21.00
C MET A 378 21.05 -17.89 21.91
N GLY A 379 19.71 -17.65 22.00
CA GLY A 379 18.78 -18.52 22.71
C GLY A 379 18.27 -19.68 21.83
N ASP A 380 17.36 -19.40 20.94
CA ASP A 380 16.61 -20.38 20.12
C ASP A 380 17.03 -20.43 18.65
N GLY A 381 18.03 -19.64 18.22
CA GLY A 381 18.53 -19.61 16.86
C GLY A 381 19.33 -20.88 16.53
N GLN A 382 18.80 -21.72 15.63
CA GLN A 382 19.58 -22.85 15.08
C GLN A 382 20.42 -22.37 13.89
N CYS A 383 21.58 -21.76 14.19
CA CYS A 383 22.54 -21.35 13.17
C CYS A 383 23.31 -22.56 12.64
N LYS A 384 23.19 -22.83 11.35
CA LYS A 384 23.95 -23.88 10.64
C LYS A 384 24.63 -23.28 9.41
N PRO A 385 25.71 -23.89 8.91
CA PRO A 385 26.32 -23.43 7.67
C PRO A 385 25.27 -23.28 6.56
N GLY A 386 25.10 -22.04 6.07
CA GLY A 386 24.20 -21.71 4.97
C GLY A 386 22.74 -21.45 5.31
N TYR A 387 22.30 -21.62 6.58
CA TYR A 387 20.96 -21.21 6.98
C TYR A 387 20.81 -21.00 8.49
N ILE A 388 19.81 -20.16 8.86
CA ILE A 388 19.31 -19.98 10.22
C ILE A 388 17.88 -20.44 10.27
N MET A 389 17.52 -21.16 11.34
CA MET A 389 16.13 -21.55 11.59
C MET A 389 15.65 -20.92 12.91
N TYR A 390 14.53 -20.23 12.84
CA TYR A 390 13.82 -19.70 13.99
C TYR A 390 12.60 -20.56 14.27
N SER A 391 12.26 -20.72 15.55
CA SER A 391 11.05 -21.45 15.95
C SER A 391 10.40 -20.79 17.17
N SER A 392 9.07 -20.80 17.23
CA SER A 392 8.32 -20.24 18.36
C SER A 392 6.96 -20.92 18.53
N ALA A 393 6.51 -21.02 19.76
CA ALA A 393 5.12 -21.38 20.08
C ALA A 393 4.15 -20.22 19.77
N SER A 394 4.64 -18.98 19.66
CA SER A 394 3.86 -17.79 19.31
C SER A 394 3.94 -17.50 17.82
N LYS A 395 2.77 -17.47 17.16
CA LYS A 395 2.68 -17.02 15.74
C LYS A 395 3.11 -15.57 15.61
N ARG A 396 2.71 -14.69 16.51
CA ARG A 396 3.06 -13.28 16.49
C ARG A 396 4.57 -13.07 16.60
N LEU A 397 5.25 -13.84 17.46
CA LEU A 397 6.70 -13.73 17.59
C LEU A 397 7.44 -14.18 16.32
N ILE A 398 7.03 -15.29 15.68
CA ILE A 398 7.67 -15.71 14.43
C ILE A 398 7.41 -14.74 13.29
N GLU A 399 6.26 -14.06 13.26
CA GLU A 399 5.97 -12.96 12.33
C GLU A 399 6.85 -11.74 12.56
N ASN A 400 7.14 -11.38 13.83
CA ASN A 400 8.09 -10.33 14.15
C ASN A 400 9.52 -10.72 13.75
N LEU A 401 9.91 -11.99 13.95
CA LEU A 401 11.22 -12.50 13.51
C LEU A 401 11.35 -12.52 11.98
N GLN A 402 10.25 -12.74 11.24
CA GLN A 402 10.24 -12.62 9.78
C GLN A 402 10.57 -11.19 9.34
N GLU A 403 9.99 -10.21 10.00
CA GLU A 403 10.27 -8.80 9.74
C GLU A 403 11.71 -8.43 10.12
N LEU A 404 12.19 -8.90 11.28
CA LEU A 404 13.59 -8.69 11.69
C LEU A 404 14.58 -9.29 10.70
N ALA A 405 14.35 -10.54 10.24
CA ALA A 405 15.20 -11.19 9.26
C ALA A 405 15.22 -10.44 7.92
N LEU A 406 14.06 -9.89 7.51
CA LEU A 406 13.96 -9.07 6.32
C LEU A 406 14.77 -7.77 6.47
N LYS A 407 14.70 -7.09 7.61
CA LYS A 407 15.38 -5.81 7.87
C LYS A 407 16.88 -5.98 8.14
N VAL A 408 17.27 -7.02 8.86
CA VAL A 408 18.68 -7.26 9.25
C VAL A 408 19.46 -7.98 8.15
N TYR A 409 18.94 -9.10 7.66
CA TYR A 409 19.64 -9.94 6.67
C TYR A 409 19.20 -9.68 5.23
N GLY A 410 18.17 -8.87 5.01
CA GLY A 410 17.63 -8.62 3.69
C GLY A 410 17.02 -9.87 3.05
N VAL A 411 16.44 -10.79 3.84
CA VAL A 411 15.90 -12.07 3.38
C VAL A 411 14.45 -12.22 3.83
N LEU A 412 13.56 -12.46 2.88
CA LEU A 412 12.16 -12.78 3.17
C LEU A 412 12.02 -14.29 3.44
N GLY A 413 11.95 -14.66 4.71
CA GLY A 413 11.69 -16.01 5.16
C GLY A 413 10.22 -16.40 5.00
N GLN A 414 9.93 -17.72 4.87
CA GLN A 414 8.57 -18.24 4.81
C GLN A 414 8.23 -18.97 6.10
N ILE A 415 7.12 -18.56 6.73
CA ILE A 415 6.63 -19.15 7.98
C ILE A 415 5.90 -20.45 7.68
N ARG A 416 6.08 -21.44 8.54
CA ARG A 416 5.39 -22.74 8.47
C ARG A 416 4.98 -23.20 9.87
N LEU A 417 3.86 -23.90 9.91
CA LEU A 417 3.38 -24.57 11.11
C LEU A 417 3.85 -26.03 11.09
N GLN A 418 4.39 -26.49 12.21
CA GLN A 418 4.69 -27.88 12.49
C GLN A 418 4.03 -28.31 13.81
N GLU A 419 3.47 -29.50 13.85
CA GLU A 419 2.97 -30.10 15.06
C GLU A 419 4.08 -30.92 15.75
N ILE A 420 4.40 -30.56 16.98
CA ILE A 420 5.38 -31.26 17.81
C ILE A 420 4.64 -32.15 18.80
N LYS A 421 4.89 -33.45 18.75
CA LYS A 421 4.36 -34.41 19.75
C LYS A 421 5.33 -34.48 20.93
N ALA A 422 4.86 -34.07 22.09
CA ALA A 422 5.63 -34.16 23.34
C ALA A 422 4.74 -34.57 24.50
N ARG A 423 5.18 -35.54 25.30
CA ARG A 423 4.47 -36.04 26.49
C ARG A 423 2.99 -36.41 26.25
N GLY A 424 2.70 -37.01 25.08
CA GLY A 424 1.34 -37.41 24.71
C GLY A 424 0.42 -36.29 24.18
N ASN A 425 0.89 -35.05 24.14
CA ASN A 425 0.15 -33.90 23.62
C ASN A 425 0.76 -33.40 22.30
N ILE A 426 -0.07 -32.77 21.50
CA ILE A 426 0.35 -32.11 20.25
C ILE A 426 0.43 -30.59 20.52
N TYR A 427 1.58 -29.99 20.22
CA TYR A 427 1.82 -28.56 20.37
C TYR A 427 2.12 -27.95 19.02
N PRO A 428 1.44 -26.83 18.63
CA PRO A 428 1.81 -26.09 17.45
C PRO A 428 3.16 -25.39 17.65
N CYS A 429 4.04 -25.49 16.68
CA CYS A 429 5.31 -24.78 16.63
C CYS A 429 5.44 -24.10 15.27
N TRP A 430 5.51 -22.80 15.29
CA TRP A 430 5.77 -22.00 14.11
C TRP A 430 7.26 -21.93 13.86
N TYR A 431 7.70 -22.16 12.63
CA TYR A 431 9.11 -22.05 12.29
C TYR A 431 9.32 -21.33 10.96
N MET A 432 10.48 -20.72 10.84
CA MET A 432 10.94 -20.06 9.63
C MET A 432 12.41 -20.41 9.38
N ARG A 433 12.75 -20.70 8.14
CA ARG A 433 14.13 -20.93 7.71
C ARG A 433 14.55 -19.83 6.74
N ILE A 434 15.66 -19.16 7.03
CA ILE A 434 16.30 -18.23 6.11
C ILE A 434 17.62 -18.81 5.61
N CYS A 435 17.92 -18.62 4.32
CA CYS A 435 19.19 -19.03 3.72
C CYS A 435 20.18 -17.88 3.89
N THR A 436 21.33 -18.14 4.51
CA THR A 436 22.41 -17.17 4.72
C THR A 436 23.58 -17.35 3.76
N SER A 437 23.60 -18.45 2.97
CA SER A 437 24.66 -18.67 1.97
C SER A 437 24.57 -17.65 0.84
N GLU A 438 25.72 -17.24 0.33
CA GLU A 438 25.82 -16.29 -0.80
C GLU A 438 25.35 -16.88 -2.14
N THR A 439 25.12 -18.19 -2.21
CA THR A 439 24.70 -18.92 -3.42
C THR A 439 23.18 -18.91 -3.63
N PRO A 440 22.70 -19.24 -4.81
CA PRO A 440 21.91 -18.40 -5.70
C PRO A 440 20.39 -18.58 -5.66
N HIS A 441 19.73 -18.96 -4.58
CA HIS A 441 18.25 -18.98 -4.53
C HIS A 441 17.68 -17.61 -4.17
N LEU A 442 18.08 -16.60 -4.94
CA LEU A 442 17.72 -15.19 -4.69
C LEU A 442 16.35 -14.83 -5.24
N VAL A 443 15.85 -15.69 -6.15
CA VAL A 443 14.55 -15.52 -6.80
C VAL A 443 13.81 -16.86 -6.82
N ALA A 444 12.48 -16.80 -6.71
CA ALA A 444 11.59 -17.93 -6.93
C ALA A 444 10.82 -17.73 -8.23
N LYS A 445 10.62 -18.81 -8.99
CA LYS A 445 9.75 -18.77 -10.16
C LYS A 445 8.29 -18.68 -9.72
N TYR A 446 7.49 -17.90 -10.44
CA TYR A 446 6.05 -17.85 -10.21
C TYR A 446 5.36 -19.20 -10.50
N GLY A 447 5.79 -19.89 -11.54
CA GLY A 447 5.14 -21.14 -11.98
C GLY A 447 3.90 -20.88 -12.85
N LYS A 448 3.08 -21.91 -13.04
CA LYS A 448 1.80 -21.80 -13.72
C LYS A 448 0.70 -21.47 -12.70
N PRO A 449 -0.20 -20.53 -12.99
CA PRO A 449 -1.34 -20.26 -12.13
C PRO A 449 -2.43 -21.32 -12.28
N GLU A 450 -3.26 -21.45 -11.24
CA GLU A 450 -4.55 -22.10 -11.31
C GLU A 450 -5.64 -21.02 -11.41
N LYS A 451 -6.63 -21.19 -12.30
CA LYS A 451 -7.80 -20.32 -12.34
C LYS A 451 -8.86 -20.88 -11.37
N VAL A 452 -9.09 -20.20 -10.26
CA VAL A 452 -10.02 -20.64 -9.21
C VAL A 452 -11.31 -19.83 -9.25
N PRO A 453 -12.48 -20.45 -9.13
CA PRO A 453 -13.74 -19.74 -8.95
C PRO A 453 -13.68 -18.83 -7.72
N TYR A 454 -14.22 -17.64 -7.83
CA TYR A 454 -14.23 -16.65 -6.75
C TYR A 454 -15.55 -15.89 -6.73
N ASP A 455 -16.11 -15.70 -5.52
CA ASP A 455 -17.37 -14.98 -5.31
C ASP A 455 -17.31 -14.25 -3.96
N ASP A 456 -16.51 -13.18 -3.90
CA ASP A 456 -16.34 -12.34 -2.71
C ASP A 456 -15.71 -10.99 -3.12
N ASN A 457 -15.53 -10.09 -2.17
CA ASN A 457 -14.85 -8.84 -2.40
C ASN A 457 -13.36 -9.04 -2.64
N VAL A 458 -12.82 -8.29 -3.60
CA VAL A 458 -11.38 -8.10 -3.80
C VAL A 458 -10.96 -6.74 -3.27
N TYR A 459 -9.69 -6.63 -2.91
CA TYR A 459 -9.15 -5.48 -2.21
C TYR A 459 -7.85 -5.00 -2.83
N CYS A 460 -7.65 -3.68 -2.85
CA CYS A 460 -6.37 -3.07 -3.20
C CYS A 460 -6.08 -1.85 -2.32
N LEU A 461 -4.81 -1.50 -2.18
CA LEU A 461 -4.36 -0.26 -1.55
C LEU A 461 -3.53 0.54 -2.55
N THR A 462 -3.82 1.82 -2.65
CA THR A 462 -2.97 2.76 -3.38
C THR A 462 -1.92 3.31 -2.42
N LEU A 463 -0.65 2.97 -2.65
CA LEU A 463 0.45 3.45 -1.83
C LEU A 463 0.92 4.84 -2.29
N GLU A 464 1.49 5.58 -1.35
CA GLU A 464 2.06 6.90 -1.59
C GLU A 464 3.28 6.85 -2.54
N LYS A 465 4.09 5.78 -2.49
CA LYS A 465 5.27 5.55 -3.33
C LYS A 465 5.56 4.06 -3.48
N ASN A 466 6.51 3.70 -4.35
CA ASN A 466 7.04 2.35 -4.61
C ASN A 466 6.09 1.38 -5.29
N HIS A 467 4.79 1.42 -5.02
CA HIS A 467 3.73 0.58 -5.61
C HIS A 467 3.96 -0.94 -5.53
N ILE A 468 4.86 -1.39 -4.64
CA ILE A 468 5.07 -2.79 -4.28
C ILE A 468 4.87 -2.92 -2.78
N MET A 469 3.98 -3.82 -2.36
CA MET A 469 3.69 -4.07 -0.96
C MET A 469 3.97 -5.52 -0.58
N LEU A 470 4.29 -5.75 0.69
CA LEU A 470 4.44 -7.10 1.22
C LEU A 470 3.07 -7.64 1.59
N VAL A 471 2.62 -8.63 0.86
CA VAL A 471 1.34 -9.32 1.08
C VAL A 471 1.57 -10.76 1.51
N ARG A 472 0.55 -11.38 2.11
CA ARG A 472 0.59 -12.76 2.58
C ARG A 472 -0.74 -13.44 2.38
N ARG A 473 -0.71 -14.70 1.98
CA ARG A 473 -1.83 -15.62 2.01
C ARG A 473 -1.34 -16.98 2.48
N ASN A 474 -2.12 -17.68 3.33
CA ASN A 474 -1.74 -18.99 3.89
C ASN A 474 -0.30 -19.01 4.46
N ASP A 475 0.07 -17.99 5.23
CA ASP A 475 1.39 -17.79 5.85
C ASP A 475 2.59 -17.69 4.88
N ARG A 476 2.34 -17.52 3.57
CA ARG A 476 3.37 -17.32 2.54
C ARG A 476 3.38 -15.87 2.07
N ALA A 477 4.45 -15.18 2.41
CA ALA A 477 4.62 -13.78 2.09
C ALA A 477 5.31 -13.58 0.73
N ALA A 478 4.86 -12.56 -0.02
CA ALA A 478 5.43 -12.18 -1.30
C ALA A 478 5.31 -10.68 -1.56
N TRP A 479 6.20 -10.13 -2.36
CA TRP A 479 6.09 -8.78 -2.89
C TRP A 479 5.12 -8.76 -4.07
N SER A 480 4.21 -7.79 -4.10
CA SER A 480 3.18 -7.69 -5.13
C SER A 480 2.82 -6.23 -5.43
N GLY A 481 2.40 -5.93 -6.64
CA GLY A 481 2.27 -4.57 -7.15
C GLY A 481 0.86 -3.97 -7.10
N ASN A 482 0.73 -2.74 -7.65
CA ASN A 482 -0.50 -1.94 -7.80
C ASN A 482 -0.59 -1.35 -9.22
N CYS A 483 -1.77 -0.93 -9.72
CA CYS A 483 -2.12 -0.95 -11.15
C CYS A 483 -2.35 0.38 -11.90
N PHE A 484 -2.71 1.50 -11.28
CA PHE A 484 -3.22 2.69 -12.02
C PHE A 484 -2.22 3.35 -12.99
N ARG A 485 -0.93 3.26 -12.73
CA ARG A 485 0.13 4.00 -13.43
C ARG A 485 0.33 3.61 -14.91
N GLU A 486 0.16 2.34 -15.25
CA GLU A 486 0.51 1.82 -16.59
C GLU A 486 -0.42 2.31 -17.69
N TYR A 487 -1.69 2.49 -17.36
CA TYR A 487 -2.68 2.94 -18.33
C TYR A 487 -2.37 4.33 -18.87
N VAL A 488 -2.04 5.29 -18.00
CA VAL A 488 -1.68 6.64 -18.44
C VAL A 488 -0.35 6.64 -19.23
N ALA A 489 0.63 5.82 -18.77
CA ALA A 489 1.90 5.68 -19.48
C ALA A 489 1.70 5.18 -20.92
N GLN A 490 0.82 4.19 -21.12
CA GLN A 490 0.47 3.69 -22.45
C GLN A 490 -0.19 4.75 -23.32
N LEU A 491 -1.14 5.51 -22.80
CA LEU A 491 -1.81 6.59 -23.57
C LEU A 491 -0.81 7.66 -24.02
N VAL A 492 0.17 7.99 -23.18
CA VAL A 492 1.22 8.95 -23.51
C VAL A 492 2.23 8.37 -24.50
N GLU A 493 2.62 7.09 -24.35
CA GLU A 493 3.53 6.39 -25.26
C GLU A 493 2.99 6.34 -26.70
N TYR A 494 1.68 6.10 -26.84
CA TYR A 494 1.01 6.07 -28.16
C TYR A 494 0.52 7.45 -28.62
N ASP A 495 0.92 8.53 -27.91
CA ASP A 495 0.54 9.92 -28.21
C ASP A 495 -0.98 10.12 -28.41
N LYS A 496 -1.78 9.50 -27.55
CA LYS A 496 -3.24 9.57 -27.62
C LYS A 496 -3.80 10.73 -26.81
N LYS A 497 -4.83 11.37 -27.37
CA LYS A 497 -5.68 12.24 -26.56
C LYS A 497 -6.54 11.39 -25.65
N PHE A 498 -6.79 11.88 -24.43
CA PHE A 498 -7.60 11.14 -23.47
C PHE A 498 -8.37 12.05 -22.49
N ILE A 499 -9.49 11.54 -22.01
CA ILE A 499 -10.28 12.08 -20.90
C ILE A 499 -10.63 10.90 -20.00
N ILE A 500 -9.93 10.73 -18.90
CA ILE A 500 -10.03 9.53 -18.04
C ILE A 500 -10.26 9.90 -16.57
N ILE A 501 -10.94 9.01 -15.87
CA ILE A 501 -11.14 9.15 -14.42
C ILE A 501 -9.94 8.58 -13.67
N GLY A 502 -9.50 9.26 -12.61
CA GLY A 502 -8.44 8.81 -11.73
C GLY A 502 -8.47 9.51 -10.38
N ASN A 503 -7.54 9.13 -9.50
CA ASN A 503 -7.39 9.79 -8.22
C ASN A 503 -6.42 10.98 -8.33
N ILE A 504 -6.77 12.14 -7.76
CA ILE A 504 -5.95 13.37 -7.76
C ILE A 504 -4.54 13.13 -7.20
N ASN A 505 -4.37 12.17 -6.32
CA ASN A 505 -3.07 11.84 -5.76
C ASN A 505 -2.08 11.29 -6.81
N ALA A 506 -2.54 10.87 -8.00
CA ALA A 506 -1.68 10.45 -9.10
C ALA A 506 -0.67 11.54 -9.50
N ILE A 507 -1.02 12.82 -9.34
CA ILE A 507 -0.12 13.95 -9.58
C ILE A 507 1.15 13.92 -8.71
N THR A 508 1.10 13.24 -7.56
CA THR A 508 2.25 13.13 -6.65
C THR A 508 3.19 11.96 -7.01
N TYR A 509 2.93 11.23 -8.09
CA TYR A 509 3.80 10.14 -8.55
C TYR A 509 4.97 10.67 -9.38
N LYS A 510 6.14 10.07 -9.17
CA LYS A 510 7.39 10.51 -9.82
C LYS A 510 7.28 10.54 -11.34
N GLU A 511 6.51 9.64 -11.92
CA GLU A 511 6.35 9.49 -13.36
C GLU A 511 5.17 10.28 -13.92
N PHE A 512 4.18 10.59 -13.10
CA PHE A 512 3.01 11.36 -13.51
C PHE A 512 3.24 12.87 -13.41
N PHE A 513 3.92 13.32 -12.35
CA PHE A 513 4.16 14.74 -12.11
C PHE A 513 4.94 15.44 -13.25
N PRO A 514 5.98 14.85 -13.87
CA PRO A 514 6.63 15.45 -15.04
C PRO A 514 5.67 15.70 -16.19
N LEU A 515 4.71 14.80 -16.44
CA LEU A 515 3.71 14.98 -17.50
C LEU A 515 2.83 16.22 -17.25
N LEU A 516 2.52 16.47 -15.98
CA LEU A 516 1.74 17.64 -15.57
C LEU A 516 2.57 18.92 -15.62
N LYS A 517 3.83 18.87 -15.17
CA LYS A 517 4.78 20.00 -15.24
C LYS A 517 5.08 20.41 -16.67
N ASP A 518 5.22 19.43 -17.58
CA ASP A 518 5.55 19.64 -19.00
C ASP A 518 4.31 19.90 -19.88
N ASP A 519 3.17 20.19 -19.25
CA ASP A 519 1.89 20.46 -19.92
C ASP A 519 1.45 19.33 -20.87
N LYS A 520 1.75 18.08 -20.54
CA LYS A 520 1.30 16.90 -21.30
C LYS A 520 0.02 16.29 -20.77
N VAL A 521 -0.32 16.57 -19.49
CA VAL A 521 -1.54 16.12 -18.82
C VAL A 521 -1.97 17.20 -17.84
N TRP A 522 -3.27 17.39 -17.68
CA TRP A 522 -3.86 18.29 -16.68
C TRP A 522 -5.16 17.75 -16.11
N ILE A 523 -5.70 18.46 -15.14
CA ILE A 523 -6.99 18.10 -14.51
C ILE A 523 -8.14 18.58 -15.40
N GLY A 524 -9.17 17.76 -15.52
CA GLY A 524 -10.37 18.06 -16.28
C GLY A 524 -11.16 19.27 -15.75
N TYR A 525 -12.16 19.67 -16.52
CA TYR A 525 -12.89 20.93 -16.29
C TYR A 525 -13.63 21.00 -14.96
N LYS A 526 -14.30 19.92 -14.53
CA LYS A 526 -15.23 19.90 -13.37
C LYS A 526 -14.56 19.61 -12.02
N PHE A 527 -13.26 19.68 -11.90
CA PHE A 527 -12.61 19.50 -10.61
C PHE A 527 -12.94 20.64 -9.63
N ASN A 528 -13.54 20.29 -8.48
CA ASN A 528 -13.93 21.23 -7.42
C ASN A 528 -13.53 20.73 -6.01
N GLY A 529 -12.75 19.62 -5.93
CA GLY A 529 -12.33 19.00 -4.67
C GLY A 529 -13.41 18.21 -3.93
N LYS A 530 -14.64 18.13 -4.48
CA LYS A 530 -15.72 17.33 -3.90
C LYS A 530 -15.62 15.86 -4.37
N PRO A 531 -16.11 14.88 -3.58
CA PRO A 531 -16.20 13.49 -4.01
C PRO A 531 -17.04 13.35 -5.29
N MET A 532 -16.55 12.53 -6.24
CA MET A 532 -17.36 12.08 -7.37
C MET A 532 -18.25 10.94 -6.90
N VAL A 533 -19.50 10.90 -7.37
CA VAL A 533 -20.52 9.94 -6.94
C VAL A 533 -20.63 8.81 -7.96
N PHE A 534 -20.52 7.57 -7.49
CA PHE A 534 -20.65 6.38 -8.31
C PHE A 534 -21.85 5.54 -7.88
N ARG A 535 -22.57 4.97 -8.84
CA ARG A 535 -23.53 3.93 -8.55
C ARG A 535 -22.76 2.64 -8.22
N VAL A 536 -23.20 1.96 -7.16
CA VAL A 536 -22.66 0.67 -6.73
C VAL A 536 -23.77 -0.38 -6.74
N PRO A 537 -23.43 -1.68 -6.72
CA PRO A 537 -24.43 -2.74 -6.61
C PRO A 537 -25.38 -2.56 -5.43
N ASP A 538 -26.63 -3.02 -5.58
CA ASP A 538 -27.68 -2.78 -4.58
C ASP A 538 -27.42 -3.52 -3.24
N ASP A 539 -26.55 -4.51 -3.21
CA ASP A 539 -26.07 -5.21 -2.01
C ASP A 539 -24.82 -4.55 -1.37
N TYR A 540 -24.25 -3.52 -2.00
CA TYR A 540 -23.04 -2.84 -1.51
C TYR A 540 -23.29 -2.22 -0.12
N PRO A 541 -22.37 -2.44 0.89
CA PRO A 541 -22.51 -1.89 2.23
C PRO A 541 -22.21 -0.39 2.24
N LEU A 542 -23.24 0.44 2.44
CA LEU A 542 -23.05 1.88 2.56
C LEU A 542 -22.35 2.22 3.88
N LYS A 543 -21.16 2.84 3.79
CA LYS A 543 -20.40 3.39 4.91
C LYS A 543 -19.86 4.76 4.51
N GLY A 544 -19.99 5.75 5.39
CA GLY A 544 -19.49 7.11 5.16
C GLY A 544 -20.60 8.17 5.00
N THR A 545 -20.20 9.44 4.84
CA THR A 545 -21.08 10.61 4.90
C THR A 545 -21.68 11.05 3.55
N VAL A 546 -21.13 10.56 2.43
CA VAL A 546 -21.58 10.93 1.07
C VAL A 546 -22.14 9.69 0.36
N ASN A 547 -23.10 9.06 1.01
CA ASN A 547 -23.77 7.87 0.48
C ASN A 547 -25.28 8.11 0.49
N HIS A 548 -25.97 7.66 -0.54
CA HIS A 548 -27.43 7.73 -0.59
C HIS A 548 -28.02 6.55 -1.34
N VAL A 549 -29.29 6.34 -1.15
CA VAL A 549 -30.13 5.39 -1.90
C VAL A 549 -31.20 6.22 -2.59
N ASP A 550 -31.39 6.00 -3.90
CA ASP A 550 -32.43 6.68 -4.65
C ASP A 550 -33.82 6.06 -4.41
N GLU A 551 -34.87 6.66 -4.99
CA GLU A 551 -36.26 6.19 -4.89
C GLU A 551 -36.52 4.81 -5.48
N HIS A 552 -35.58 4.31 -6.32
CA HIS A 552 -35.61 3.00 -6.92
C HIS A 552 -34.81 1.94 -6.15
N GLY A 553 -34.19 2.32 -5.01
CA GLY A 553 -33.38 1.45 -4.16
C GLY A 553 -31.93 1.30 -4.63
N HIS A 554 -31.49 2.05 -5.63
CA HIS A 554 -30.10 2.03 -6.10
C HIS A 554 -29.19 2.78 -5.14
N LYS A 555 -28.04 2.17 -4.87
CA LYS A 555 -27.03 2.70 -3.93
C LYS A 555 -25.96 3.49 -4.64
N TYR A 556 -25.55 4.57 -3.99
CA TYR A 556 -24.50 5.47 -4.47
C TYR A 556 -23.50 5.77 -3.39
N ILE A 557 -22.21 5.85 -3.76
CA ILE A 557 -21.12 6.22 -2.87
C ILE A 557 -20.32 7.38 -3.43
N GLY A 558 -19.90 8.31 -2.55
CA GLY A 558 -18.99 9.38 -2.89
C GLY A 558 -17.54 8.94 -2.68
N VAL A 559 -16.73 8.99 -3.74
CA VAL A 559 -15.29 8.66 -3.69
C VAL A 559 -14.49 9.95 -3.69
N GLY A 560 -13.84 10.24 -2.55
CA GLY A 560 -13.02 11.44 -2.39
C GLY A 560 -11.74 11.38 -3.23
N GLY A 561 -11.29 12.57 -3.68
CA GLY A 561 -10.07 12.66 -4.49
C GLY A 561 -10.21 12.20 -5.94
N THR A 562 -11.38 11.76 -6.37
CA THR A 562 -11.61 11.40 -7.78
C THR A 562 -11.68 12.66 -8.65
N CYS A 563 -11.00 12.62 -9.78
CA CYS A 563 -10.99 13.70 -10.77
C CYS A 563 -10.85 13.15 -12.19
N TRP A 564 -11.07 14.01 -13.16
CA TRP A 564 -10.74 13.75 -14.55
C TRP A 564 -9.30 14.16 -14.82
N PHE A 565 -8.58 13.35 -15.58
CA PHE A 565 -7.30 13.69 -16.20
C PHE A 565 -7.46 13.72 -17.70
N THR A 566 -6.84 14.71 -18.33
CA THR A 566 -6.95 14.91 -19.77
C THR A 566 -5.69 15.58 -20.36
N ASN A 567 -5.48 15.40 -21.65
CA ASN A 567 -4.57 16.17 -22.48
C ASN A 567 -5.31 16.82 -23.66
N VAL A 568 -6.64 16.92 -23.54
CA VAL A 568 -7.49 17.70 -24.45
C VAL A 568 -7.72 19.08 -23.84
N ASP A 569 -7.37 20.11 -24.58
CA ASP A 569 -7.45 21.50 -24.12
C ASP A 569 -8.88 21.96 -23.84
N ASN A 570 -9.05 22.95 -22.93
CA ASN A 570 -10.34 23.52 -22.59
C ASN A 570 -10.19 24.96 -22.10
N GLU A 571 -11.27 25.73 -22.21
CA GLU A 571 -11.30 27.18 -21.91
C GLU A 571 -10.89 27.51 -20.46
N LYS A 572 -11.26 26.69 -19.49
CA LYS A 572 -10.95 26.91 -18.05
C LYS A 572 -9.45 26.99 -17.82
N ARG A 573 -8.66 26.23 -18.56
CA ARG A 573 -7.19 26.19 -18.42
C ARG A 573 -6.56 27.54 -18.80
N HIS A 574 -7.19 28.31 -19.67
CA HIS A 574 -6.73 29.63 -20.15
C HIS A 574 -7.43 30.80 -19.44
N THR A 575 -8.23 30.51 -18.41
CA THR A 575 -8.89 31.55 -17.62
C THR A 575 -7.99 31.94 -16.44
N PRO A 576 -7.43 33.17 -16.41
CA PRO A 576 -6.63 33.63 -15.31
C PRO A 576 -7.46 33.67 -14.02
N MET A 577 -6.80 33.39 -12.90
CA MET A 577 -7.38 33.54 -11.58
C MET A 577 -7.37 35.00 -11.19
N ASP A 578 -8.47 35.50 -10.61
CA ASP A 578 -8.50 36.76 -9.90
C ASP A 578 -7.70 36.63 -8.60
N LEU A 579 -6.70 37.50 -8.41
CA LEU A 579 -5.87 37.56 -7.21
C LEU A 579 -6.23 38.83 -6.45
N TYR A 580 -6.50 38.71 -5.15
CA TYR A 580 -6.96 39.80 -4.31
C TYR A 580 -6.06 40.01 -3.11
N MET A 581 -5.11 39.14 -2.87
CA MET A 581 -4.24 39.18 -1.69
C MET A 581 -2.89 39.83 -2.06
N HIS A 582 -2.29 40.50 -1.08
CA HIS A 582 -0.97 41.09 -1.21
C HIS A 582 0.00 40.47 -0.22
N TYR A 583 1.21 40.23 -0.67
CA TYR A 583 2.31 39.73 0.16
C TYR A 583 2.93 40.88 0.97
N TYR A 584 3.31 41.96 0.27
CA TYR A 584 3.98 43.08 0.91
C TYR A 584 3.03 43.83 1.85
N GLY A 585 3.45 43.90 3.12
CA GLY A 585 2.61 44.43 4.22
C GLY A 585 1.73 43.39 4.93
N ASN A 586 1.78 42.13 4.49
CA ASN A 586 1.07 40.98 5.08
C ASN A 586 1.94 39.75 5.19
N GLU A 587 3.27 39.92 5.32
CA GLU A 587 4.25 38.84 5.28
C GLU A 587 3.99 37.75 6.35
N ASP A 588 3.41 38.15 7.47
CA ASP A 588 3.05 37.25 8.57
C ASP A 588 2.02 36.17 8.16
N LEU A 589 1.22 36.43 7.13
CA LEU A 589 0.25 35.48 6.58
C LEU A 589 0.90 34.40 5.69
N TYR A 590 2.15 34.64 5.28
CA TYR A 590 2.88 33.82 4.29
C TYR A 590 4.21 33.33 4.85
N PRO A 591 4.19 32.43 5.84
CA PRO A 591 5.43 31.96 6.45
C PRO A 591 6.31 31.27 5.40
N LYS A 592 7.63 31.53 5.47
CA LYS A 592 8.62 30.83 4.64
C LYS A 592 8.85 29.43 5.15
N TYR A 593 9.19 28.53 4.23
CA TYR A 593 9.64 27.18 4.61
C TYR A 593 11.03 27.23 5.22
N ASP A 594 11.26 26.35 6.21
CA ASP A 594 12.56 26.23 6.90
C ASP A 594 13.65 25.67 5.97
N ASN A 595 13.23 24.89 4.97
CA ASN A 595 14.09 24.03 4.16
C ASN A 595 14.00 24.29 2.64
N TYR A 596 13.34 25.35 2.22
CA TYR A 596 13.27 25.78 0.82
C TYR A 596 12.91 27.26 0.71
N ASP A 597 13.56 27.98 -0.22
CA ASP A 597 13.28 29.40 -0.43
C ASP A 597 11.97 29.62 -1.17
N ALA A 598 10.87 29.47 -0.44
CA ALA A 598 9.52 29.72 -0.91
C ALA A 598 8.62 30.09 0.26
N ILE A 599 7.53 30.81 -0.02
CA ILE A 599 6.46 31.11 0.92
C ILE A 599 5.39 30.01 0.89
N ASN A 600 4.74 29.75 2.01
CA ASN A 600 3.58 28.86 2.08
C ASN A 600 2.29 29.63 1.86
N VAL A 601 1.45 29.11 0.97
CA VAL A 601 0.08 29.59 0.74
C VAL A 601 -0.88 28.46 1.09
N ASP A 602 -1.67 28.61 2.15
CA ASP A 602 -2.49 27.52 2.65
C ASP A 602 -3.75 27.27 1.80
N LYS A 603 -4.28 28.28 1.12
CA LYS A 603 -5.45 28.15 0.23
C LYS A 603 -5.18 28.81 -1.12
N THR A 604 -5.71 28.23 -2.17
CA THR A 604 -5.56 28.74 -3.55
C THR A 604 -6.06 30.19 -3.72
N CYS A 605 -7.10 30.60 -2.98
CA CYS A 605 -7.62 31.98 -3.01
C CYS A 605 -6.75 33.00 -2.24
N GLU A 606 -5.74 32.53 -1.54
CA GLU A 606 -4.79 33.36 -0.78
C GLU A 606 -3.49 33.63 -1.55
N ILE A 607 -3.38 33.21 -2.82
CA ILE A 607 -2.22 33.50 -3.66
C ILE A 607 -2.08 35.00 -3.84
N PRO A 608 -0.93 35.64 -3.46
CA PRO A 608 -0.77 37.06 -3.55
C PRO A 608 -0.49 37.51 -5.01
N GLU A 609 -0.97 38.70 -5.34
CA GLU A 609 -0.79 39.29 -6.69
C GLU A 609 0.55 40.00 -6.89
N ASP A 610 1.24 40.33 -5.82
CA ASP A 610 2.43 41.17 -5.80
C ASP A 610 3.72 40.42 -5.43
N TYR A 611 3.72 39.07 -5.38
CA TYR A 611 4.90 38.26 -5.03
C TYR A 611 5.43 37.49 -6.24
N ASP A 612 6.69 37.78 -6.60
CA ASP A 612 7.36 37.16 -7.77
C ASP A 612 8.23 35.93 -7.41
N GLY A 613 8.36 35.60 -6.12
CA GLY A 613 9.12 34.44 -5.65
C GLY A 613 8.35 33.11 -5.81
N VAL A 614 8.99 32.04 -5.37
CA VAL A 614 8.36 30.72 -5.38
C VAL A 614 7.34 30.59 -4.25
N MET A 615 6.19 30.04 -4.55
CA MET A 615 5.09 29.81 -3.61
C MET A 615 4.71 28.34 -3.56
N GLY A 616 4.58 27.76 -2.37
CA GLY A 616 4.07 26.41 -2.17
C GLY A 616 2.55 26.42 -1.95
N VAL A 617 1.79 25.95 -2.93
CA VAL A 617 0.32 25.93 -2.93
C VAL A 617 -0.22 24.50 -2.74
N PRO A 618 -1.46 24.33 -2.23
CA PRO A 618 -2.09 23.03 -2.13
C PRO A 618 -2.36 22.41 -3.52
N ILE A 619 -2.42 21.08 -3.60
CA ILE A 619 -2.66 20.35 -4.86
C ILE A 619 -3.98 20.71 -5.56
N THR A 620 -4.95 21.24 -4.81
CA THR A 620 -6.22 21.73 -5.35
C THR A 620 -6.08 22.94 -6.28
N PHE A 621 -4.93 23.63 -6.25
CA PHE A 621 -4.56 24.70 -7.17
C PHE A 621 -4.68 24.24 -8.64
N LEU A 622 -4.34 22.99 -8.95
CA LEU A 622 -4.37 22.48 -10.31
C LEU A 622 -5.75 22.56 -10.98
N GLY A 623 -6.82 22.56 -10.19
CA GLY A 623 -8.17 22.77 -10.74
C GLY A 623 -8.45 24.20 -11.22
N LYS A 624 -7.52 25.13 -10.95
CA LYS A 624 -7.57 26.55 -11.35
C LYS A 624 -6.28 27.00 -12.03
N TYR A 625 -5.40 26.06 -12.36
CA TYR A 625 -4.12 26.36 -12.97
C TYR A 625 -4.30 26.96 -14.38
N CYS A 626 -3.70 28.12 -14.59
CA CYS A 626 -3.60 28.81 -15.89
C CYS A 626 -2.12 28.92 -16.26
N PRO A 627 -1.64 28.25 -17.33
CA PRO A 627 -0.24 28.23 -17.72
C PRO A 627 0.29 29.60 -18.18
N GLU A 628 -0.59 30.50 -18.63
CA GLU A 628 -0.23 31.87 -18.99
C GLU A 628 0.02 32.74 -17.74
N GLN A 629 -0.58 32.40 -16.60
CA GLN A 629 -0.45 33.18 -15.36
C GLN A 629 0.60 32.62 -14.42
N PHE A 630 0.81 31.30 -14.42
CA PHE A 630 1.72 30.63 -13.48
C PHE A 630 2.63 29.62 -14.19
N GLU A 631 3.83 29.48 -13.65
CA GLU A 631 4.76 28.40 -13.95
C GLU A 631 4.72 27.36 -12.82
N ILE A 632 4.65 26.07 -13.14
CA ILE A 632 4.88 24.99 -12.17
C ILE A 632 6.38 24.74 -12.07
N VAL A 633 6.99 25.21 -10.98
CA VAL A 633 8.41 25.02 -10.68
C VAL A 633 8.67 23.55 -10.33
N GLY A 634 7.79 22.95 -9.53
CA GLY A 634 7.93 21.56 -9.14
C GLY A 634 6.94 21.07 -8.09
N LEU A 635 7.15 19.85 -7.61
CA LEU A 635 6.50 19.31 -6.44
C LEU A 635 7.52 19.25 -5.30
N ASP A 636 7.14 19.64 -4.10
CA ASP A 636 8.03 19.79 -2.94
C ASP A 636 9.03 18.62 -2.79
N ARG A 637 8.53 17.37 -2.80
CA ARG A 637 9.35 16.15 -2.61
C ARG A 637 10.34 15.82 -3.74
N TYR A 638 10.17 16.42 -4.92
CA TYR A 638 11.03 16.16 -6.08
C TYR A 638 11.91 17.35 -6.46
N THR A 639 11.58 18.52 -5.94
CA THR A 639 12.29 19.77 -6.23
C THR A 639 13.29 20.12 -5.13
N VAL A 640 12.93 19.85 -3.87
CA VAL A 640 13.80 20.05 -2.72
C VAL A 640 14.67 18.80 -2.53
N PRO A 641 16.02 18.93 -2.37
CA PRO A 641 16.88 17.80 -2.08
C PRO A 641 16.42 17.04 -0.84
N SER A 642 16.47 15.70 -0.90
CA SER A 642 15.89 14.84 0.13
C SER A 642 16.47 15.04 1.52
N GLU A 643 17.75 15.43 1.60
CA GLU A 643 18.47 15.74 2.84
C GLU A 643 17.93 16.97 3.59
N TYR A 644 17.23 17.85 2.90
CA TYR A 644 16.60 19.03 3.53
C TYR A 644 15.12 18.81 3.87
N LEU A 645 14.51 17.74 3.39
CA LEU A 645 13.10 17.46 3.65
C LEU A 645 12.86 16.95 5.08
N VAL A 646 11.82 17.45 5.72
CA VAL A 646 11.33 16.96 7.01
C VAL A 646 10.16 16.02 6.77
N GLY A 647 10.32 14.72 7.09
CA GLY A 647 9.30 13.72 6.76
C GLY A 647 8.95 13.66 5.27
N GLY A 648 9.96 13.91 4.38
CA GLY A 648 9.77 13.90 2.92
C GLY A 648 8.99 15.11 2.37
N ARG A 649 8.94 16.25 3.10
CA ARG A 649 8.17 17.44 2.77
C ARG A 649 8.90 18.74 3.12
N VAL A 650 8.42 19.85 2.56
CA VAL A 650 8.74 21.18 3.07
C VAL A 650 8.12 21.39 4.45
N ALA A 651 8.80 22.11 5.32
CA ALA A 651 8.41 22.29 6.72
C ALA A 651 8.35 23.76 7.13
N ILE A 652 7.54 24.05 8.15
CA ILE A 652 7.46 25.35 8.83
C ILE A 652 7.57 25.08 10.32
N ASN A 653 8.54 25.73 10.99
CA ASN A 653 8.82 25.53 12.42
C ASN A 653 9.06 24.05 12.76
N GLY A 654 9.81 23.34 11.92
CA GLY A 654 10.13 21.92 12.06
C GLY A 654 8.95 20.96 11.79
N LYS A 655 7.78 21.46 11.42
CA LYS A 655 6.60 20.60 11.14
C LYS A 655 6.39 20.46 9.64
N PRO A 656 6.33 19.21 9.11
CA PRO A 656 6.11 18.98 7.70
C PRO A 656 4.70 19.43 7.28
N LYS A 657 4.60 20.00 6.08
CA LYS A 657 3.31 20.36 5.44
C LYS A 657 2.81 19.22 4.56
N TYR A 658 1.53 19.24 4.20
CA TYR A 658 0.98 18.39 3.15
C TYR A 658 1.67 18.69 1.81
N ALA A 659 1.49 17.80 0.80
CA ALA A 659 2.06 17.99 -0.53
C ALA A 659 1.80 19.40 -1.07
N ARG A 660 2.86 20.06 -1.54
CA ARG A 660 2.82 21.41 -2.10
C ARG A 660 3.32 21.40 -3.55
N ILE A 661 2.55 22.02 -4.41
CA ILE A 661 3.03 22.38 -5.75
C ILE A 661 3.76 23.70 -5.60
N LEU A 662 4.98 23.74 -6.07
CA LEU A 662 5.80 24.95 -6.10
C LEU A 662 5.50 25.68 -7.41
N ILE A 663 5.01 26.90 -7.32
CA ILE A 663 4.63 27.73 -8.45
C ILE A 663 5.35 29.07 -8.40
N ARG A 664 5.40 29.75 -9.53
CA ARG A 664 5.84 31.14 -9.69
C ARG A 664 4.86 31.85 -10.63
N ARG A 665 4.64 33.13 -10.42
CA ARG A 665 3.92 33.97 -11.37
C ARG A 665 4.77 34.16 -12.63
N ARG A 666 4.10 34.28 -13.77
CA ARG A 666 4.71 34.64 -15.08
C ARG A 666 4.62 36.12 -15.33
#